data_beffb9b062b21a77515a70dbed4b9745
#
_entry.id   beffb9b062b21a77515a70dbed4b9745
#
_cell.length_a   1.000
_cell.length_b   1.000
_cell.length_c   1.000
_cell.angle_alpha   90.00
_cell.angle_beta   90.00
_cell.angle_gamma   90.00
#
_symmetry.space_group_name_H-M   'P 1'
#
loop_
_entity.id
_entity.type
_entity.pdbx_description
1 polymer ?
#
loop_
_entity_poly.entity_id
_entity_poly.type
_entity_poly.pdbx_seq_one_letter_code
_entity_poly.pdbx_strand_id
1 'polypeptide(L)'
;MATKTKKRSGKKSEIKTLVVDFFNNHNKESFNYKQVAVDLGVTGRSDQYLIADILDDLTRDGYLVELVPGKYQASEITTSAEGTFVRRSNGKNSVIVDGAEVPVFVAERNSKHALNGDRVRVHLCAQRKGFEPEAQVLEIIEKKEQVFIGTLKVSKNYAFLVTDSKFLACDIFIPKAKIKGGESGDKAIVRIVDWNDDDKNPTGEVVDILGRTGENNSEMNAILAEYGLPYVYPKNVEAAADKIDAGITPEVIAAREDMRGVTTFTIDPRDAKDFDDALSLRKLPNGNWEAGVHIADVTHYVRPDSVIDKEAEKRATSVYLVDRTVPMLPEHLCNGICSLRPNEEKLAYSCIFEMDDNANIINHRIRKTVIKSDRRFTYEEAQEIIETGKGDYAEEVLTLDRLAKALRKRRFEHGSVNFDRFEVRFEIDETGHPISVYFKVSKDANKLVEEFMLLANKQVATDIGNPGGRKKAKPFVYRIHDNPDPDRMTNFAEIANRFGYKVRTTGKRTDINNSLNKMLSNVKGKPEENLLSILAIRSMSKAVYSTVNVGHYGLAFDYYTHFTSPIRRYPDMMVHRLLDKYLNGGRAVNREKLETECKHSSDMEQLAANAERASIKYKQVEFMKDRLGQIYEGSVSGVTEWGIYVELDENKCEGMVPIRDLDDDYYEFDEKNYCLIGRRKKHVYQLGDKLTVQVARADLNKKQLDFAIVGNEADKKAAATSVNKEGDVVSTAKKSKKKSDSRKASKKSKKSK
;
A
#
# COMPACT_ATOMS: atom_id res chain seq x y z
N MET A 1 -32.28 6.90 -42.01
CA MET A 1 -32.53 7.95 -40.98
C MET A 1 -31.43 8.03 -39.92
N ALA A 2 -30.71 6.96 -39.58
CA ALA A 2 -29.68 6.94 -38.50
C ALA A 2 -28.41 7.79 -38.79
N THR A 3 -28.04 8.07 -40.03
CA THR A 3 -26.83 8.84 -40.36
C THR A 3 -27.00 10.36 -40.25
N LYS A 4 -28.23 10.88 -40.34
CA LYS A 4 -28.49 12.31 -40.14
C LYS A 4 -28.54 12.72 -38.69
N THR A 5 -28.94 11.83 -37.78
CA THR A 5 -29.03 12.08 -36.33
C THR A 5 -27.64 12.14 -35.69
N LYS A 6 -26.67 11.28 -36.10
CA LYS A 6 -25.28 11.29 -35.58
C LYS A 6 -24.51 12.56 -35.99
N LYS A 7 -24.71 13.09 -37.22
CA LYS A 7 -24.09 14.37 -37.63
C LYS A 7 -24.65 15.57 -36.91
N ARG A 8 -25.92 15.53 -36.48
CA ARG A 8 -26.57 16.65 -35.75
C ARG A 8 -26.14 16.70 -34.27
N SER A 9 -25.89 15.56 -33.63
CA SER A 9 -25.41 15.49 -32.24
C SER A 9 -23.96 15.97 -32.07
N GLY A 10 -23.07 15.64 -33.02
CA GLY A 10 -21.68 16.12 -33.00
C GLY A 10 -21.61 17.65 -33.17
N LYS A 11 -22.35 18.21 -34.12
CA LYS A 11 -22.39 19.64 -34.36
C LYS A 11 -23.02 20.44 -33.19
N LYS A 12 -23.99 19.87 -32.46
CA LYS A 12 -24.57 20.48 -31.25
C LYS A 12 -23.53 20.54 -30.12
N SER A 13 -22.69 19.52 -29.98
CA SER A 13 -21.62 19.46 -28.96
C SER A 13 -20.53 20.51 -29.24
N GLU A 14 -20.09 20.64 -30.49
CA GLU A 14 -19.08 21.63 -30.90
C GLU A 14 -19.57 23.06 -30.65
N ILE A 15 -20.81 23.39 -31.10
CA ILE A 15 -21.40 24.73 -30.90
C ILE A 15 -21.62 25.00 -29.40
N LYS A 16 -22.00 23.97 -28.60
CA LYS A 16 -22.18 24.17 -27.14
C LYS A 16 -20.87 24.58 -26.48
N THR A 17 -19.75 23.98 -26.89
CA THR A 17 -18.40 24.35 -26.38
C THR A 17 -18.08 25.81 -26.71
N LEU A 18 -18.27 26.21 -27.96
CA LEU A 18 -18.01 27.58 -28.39
C LEU A 18 -18.90 28.63 -27.65
N VAL A 19 -20.16 28.28 -27.40
CA VAL A 19 -21.08 29.14 -26.63
C VAL A 19 -20.62 29.26 -25.17
N VAL A 20 -20.15 28.18 -24.56
CA VAL A 20 -19.61 28.19 -23.20
C VAL A 20 -18.37 29.08 -23.14
N ASP A 21 -17.42 28.92 -24.07
CA ASP A 21 -16.21 29.72 -24.12
C ASP A 21 -16.50 31.21 -24.35
N PHE A 22 -17.52 31.53 -25.17
CA PHE A 22 -17.98 32.90 -25.37
C PHE A 22 -18.45 33.55 -24.06
N PHE A 23 -19.32 32.87 -23.29
CA PHE A 23 -19.83 33.41 -22.02
C PHE A 23 -18.77 33.42 -20.92
N ASN A 24 -17.77 32.54 -20.95
CA ASN A 24 -16.63 32.60 -20.05
C ASN A 24 -15.81 33.88 -20.27
N ASN A 25 -15.62 34.28 -21.53
CA ASN A 25 -14.89 35.48 -21.89
C ASN A 25 -15.70 36.79 -21.67
N HIS A 26 -17.03 36.70 -21.61
CA HIS A 26 -17.95 37.82 -21.47
C HIS A 26 -18.88 37.66 -20.26
N ASN A 27 -18.37 37.21 -19.13
CA ASN A 27 -19.15 36.78 -17.98
C ASN A 27 -20.02 37.84 -17.28
N LYS A 28 -19.74 39.12 -17.50
CA LYS A 28 -20.48 40.26 -16.93
C LYS A 28 -21.51 40.89 -17.88
N GLU A 29 -21.57 40.43 -19.11
CA GLU A 29 -22.40 40.99 -20.14
C GLU A 29 -23.55 40.06 -20.52
N SER A 30 -24.67 40.62 -20.96
CA SER A 30 -25.85 39.84 -21.39
C SER A 30 -26.03 39.88 -22.90
N PHE A 31 -26.23 38.72 -23.51
CA PHE A 31 -26.34 38.53 -24.95
C PHE A 31 -27.59 37.76 -25.33
N ASN A 32 -28.14 38.06 -26.51
CA ASN A 32 -29.17 37.23 -27.11
C ASN A 32 -28.53 36.24 -28.12
N TYR A 33 -29.30 35.21 -28.53
CA TYR A 33 -28.80 34.18 -29.42
C TYR A 33 -28.25 34.70 -30.75
N LYS A 34 -28.76 35.86 -31.27
CA LYS A 34 -28.27 36.46 -32.51
C LYS A 34 -26.89 37.10 -32.32
N GLN A 35 -26.69 37.78 -31.19
CA GLN A 35 -25.40 38.39 -30.85
C GLN A 35 -24.33 37.30 -30.68
N VAL A 36 -24.63 36.22 -29.95
CA VAL A 36 -23.75 35.05 -29.80
C VAL A 36 -23.45 34.43 -31.18
N ALA A 37 -24.45 34.26 -32.05
CA ALA A 37 -24.27 33.71 -33.37
C ALA A 37 -23.35 34.57 -34.27
N VAL A 38 -23.48 35.90 -34.19
CA VAL A 38 -22.60 36.83 -34.94
C VAL A 38 -21.17 36.73 -34.50
N ASP A 39 -20.92 36.71 -33.19
CA ASP A 39 -19.57 36.63 -32.63
C ASP A 39 -18.87 35.27 -32.94
N LEU A 40 -19.63 34.19 -32.90
CA LEU A 40 -19.17 32.86 -33.26
C LEU A 40 -19.10 32.62 -34.79
N GLY A 41 -19.39 33.64 -35.63
CA GLY A 41 -19.34 33.53 -37.10
C GLY A 41 -20.40 32.57 -37.66
N VAL A 42 -21.51 32.32 -36.96
CA VAL A 42 -22.57 31.39 -37.38
C VAL A 42 -23.65 32.13 -38.19
N THR A 43 -23.66 31.92 -39.51
CA THR A 43 -24.55 32.63 -40.45
C THR A 43 -25.81 31.86 -40.84
N GLY A 44 -25.86 30.56 -40.63
CA GLY A 44 -26.99 29.70 -41.01
C GLY A 44 -28.19 29.80 -40.07
N ARG A 45 -29.39 30.08 -40.56
CA ARG A 45 -30.62 30.18 -39.75
C ARG A 45 -30.86 28.94 -38.86
N SER A 46 -30.60 27.74 -39.38
CA SER A 46 -30.76 26.48 -38.64
C SER A 46 -29.78 26.38 -37.44
N ASP A 47 -28.56 26.90 -37.60
CA ASP A 47 -27.50 26.86 -36.58
C ASP A 47 -27.71 27.98 -35.54
N GLN A 48 -28.30 29.13 -35.96
CA GLN A 48 -28.70 30.19 -35.03
C GLN A 48 -29.82 29.73 -34.09
N TYR A 49 -30.82 28.96 -34.57
CA TYR A 49 -31.81 28.34 -33.70
C TYR A 49 -31.18 27.24 -32.78
N LEU A 50 -30.19 26.53 -33.28
CA LEU A 50 -29.46 25.58 -32.45
C LEU A 50 -28.71 26.26 -31.30
N ILE A 51 -28.18 27.50 -31.51
CA ILE A 51 -27.61 28.31 -30.43
C ILE A 51 -28.69 28.71 -29.42
N ALA A 52 -29.91 29.11 -29.88
CA ALA A 52 -30.98 29.39 -28.95
C ALA A 52 -31.36 28.19 -28.09
N ASP A 53 -31.51 27.00 -28.69
CA ASP A 53 -31.74 25.75 -27.95
C ASP A 53 -30.62 25.45 -26.95
N ILE A 54 -29.35 25.75 -27.29
CA ILE A 54 -28.20 25.57 -26.41
C ILE A 54 -28.23 26.56 -25.25
N LEU A 55 -28.60 27.82 -25.49
CA LEU A 55 -28.72 28.82 -24.42
C LEU A 55 -29.84 28.46 -23.42
N ASP A 56 -30.98 27.96 -23.91
CA ASP A 56 -32.05 27.44 -23.06
C ASP A 56 -31.60 26.21 -22.26
N ASP A 57 -30.84 25.28 -22.89
CA ASP A 57 -30.28 24.12 -22.19
C ASP A 57 -29.28 24.56 -21.11
N LEU A 58 -28.40 25.52 -21.41
CA LEU A 58 -27.42 26.06 -20.46
C LEU A 58 -28.05 26.82 -19.31
N THR A 59 -29.18 27.49 -19.58
CA THR A 59 -29.98 28.17 -18.54
C THR A 59 -30.68 27.17 -17.64
N ARG A 60 -31.22 26.10 -18.22
CA ARG A 60 -31.80 24.98 -17.45
C ARG A 60 -30.75 24.21 -16.63
N ASP A 61 -29.54 24.13 -17.14
CA ASP A 61 -28.39 23.53 -16.47
C ASP A 61 -27.78 24.49 -15.41
N GLY A 62 -28.28 25.75 -15.27
CA GLY A 62 -27.82 26.73 -14.27
C GLY A 62 -26.54 27.48 -14.65
N TYR A 63 -26.00 27.24 -15.84
CA TYR A 63 -24.77 27.89 -16.35
C TYR A 63 -25.06 29.35 -16.80
N LEU A 64 -26.23 29.61 -17.34
CA LEU A 64 -26.68 30.94 -17.71
C LEU A 64 -27.91 31.34 -16.88
N VAL A 65 -28.09 32.63 -16.71
CA VAL A 65 -29.31 33.23 -16.15
C VAL A 65 -29.93 34.07 -17.25
N GLU A 66 -31.20 33.86 -17.51
CA GLU A 66 -32.00 34.74 -18.40
C GLU A 66 -32.43 35.97 -17.60
N LEU A 67 -31.74 37.11 -17.80
CA LEU A 67 -32.02 38.36 -17.09
C LEU A 67 -33.32 39.04 -17.55
N VAL A 68 -33.59 38.99 -18.84
CA VAL A 68 -34.85 39.41 -19.50
C VAL A 68 -35.11 38.42 -20.63
N PRO A 69 -36.37 38.22 -21.05
CA PRO A 69 -36.70 37.26 -22.11
C PRO A 69 -35.80 37.35 -23.32
N GLY A 70 -35.09 36.26 -23.62
CA GLY A 70 -34.15 36.12 -24.72
C GLY A 70 -32.78 36.75 -24.51
N LYS A 71 -32.41 37.25 -23.32
CA LYS A 71 -31.08 37.75 -22.98
C LYS A 71 -30.46 36.96 -21.84
N TYR A 72 -29.36 36.32 -22.12
CA TYR A 72 -28.64 35.41 -21.24
C TYR A 72 -27.32 36.03 -20.78
N GLN A 73 -26.97 35.80 -19.53
CA GLN A 73 -25.69 36.17 -18.93
C GLN A 73 -25.13 34.96 -18.22
N ALA A 74 -23.79 34.86 -18.12
CA ALA A 74 -23.18 33.83 -17.28
C ALA A 74 -23.67 33.97 -15.84
N SER A 75 -24.06 32.85 -15.24
CA SER A 75 -24.49 32.85 -13.83
C SER A 75 -23.32 33.31 -12.97
N GLU A 76 -23.52 34.25 -12.05
CA GLU A 76 -22.48 34.67 -11.08
C GLU A 76 -22.05 33.56 -10.14
N ILE A 77 -22.75 32.43 -10.16
CA ILE A 77 -22.31 31.17 -9.53
C ILE A 77 -21.29 30.46 -10.47
N THR A 78 -20.21 31.13 -10.79
CA THR A 78 -19.03 30.49 -11.36
C THR A 78 -18.33 29.72 -10.23
N THR A 79 -18.80 28.52 -9.97
CA THR A 79 -18.15 27.59 -9.07
C THR A 79 -16.94 27.01 -9.77
N SER A 80 -15.91 27.85 -10.03
CA SER A 80 -14.59 27.34 -10.31
C SER A 80 -13.94 27.04 -8.97
N ALA A 81 -13.47 25.84 -8.80
CA ALA A 81 -12.78 25.39 -7.61
C ALA A 81 -11.42 24.81 -7.99
N GLU A 82 -10.48 24.90 -7.06
CA GLU A 82 -9.20 24.25 -7.22
C GLU A 82 -9.18 22.97 -6.40
N GLY A 83 -8.41 21.99 -6.86
CA GLY A 83 -8.30 20.72 -6.17
C GLY A 83 -7.28 19.79 -6.80
N THR A 84 -7.13 18.62 -6.19
CA THR A 84 -6.21 17.58 -6.65
C THR A 84 -6.96 16.55 -7.48
N PHE A 85 -6.49 16.28 -8.70
CA PHE A 85 -7.06 15.29 -9.61
C PHE A 85 -6.70 13.88 -9.17
N VAL A 86 -7.69 12.99 -9.10
CA VAL A 86 -7.54 11.58 -8.77
C VAL A 86 -7.96 10.74 -9.96
N ARG A 87 -6.98 10.16 -10.65
CA ARG A 87 -7.22 9.29 -11.79
C ARG A 87 -7.49 7.87 -11.32
N ARG A 88 -8.53 7.23 -11.87
CA ARG A 88 -8.90 5.85 -11.56
C ARG A 88 -8.80 4.95 -12.79
N SER A 89 -8.43 3.70 -12.59
CA SER A 89 -8.27 2.71 -13.66
C SER A 89 -9.56 2.39 -14.44
N ASN A 90 -10.72 2.66 -13.85
CA ASN A 90 -12.04 2.45 -14.47
C ASN A 90 -12.57 3.68 -15.22
N GLY A 91 -11.78 4.76 -15.35
CA GLY A 91 -12.18 6.02 -15.98
C GLY A 91 -13.17 6.87 -15.17
N LYS A 92 -13.56 6.43 -13.97
CA LYS A 92 -14.33 7.23 -13.01
C LYS A 92 -13.40 8.13 -12.21
N ASN A 93 -12.82 9.12 -12.87
CA ASN A 93 -11.90 10.05 -12.23
C ASN A 93 -12.65 10.98 -11.29
N SER A 94 -11.94 11.62 -10.37
CA SER A 94 -12.51 12.59 -9.45
C SER A 94 -11.53 13.71 -9.14
N VAL A 95 -12.03 14.82 -8.61
CA VAL A 95 -11.22 15.90 -8.05
C VAL A 95 -11.56 16.04 -6.57
N ILE A 96 -10.54 16.05 -5.73
CA ILE A 96 -10.67 16.43 -4.33
C ILE A 96 -10.54 17.95 -4.29
N VAL A 97 -11.67 18.63 -4.21
CA VAL A 97 -11.75 20.09 -4.15
C VAL A 97 -11.30 20.57 -2.78
N ASP A 98 -10.55 21.69 -2.75
CA ASP A 98 -10.05 22.24 -1.49
C ASP A 98 -11.20 22.64 -0.56
N GLY A 99 -11.13 22.14 0.67
CA GLY A 99 -12.18 22.39 1.69
C GLY A 99 -13.45 21.57 1.54
N ALA A 100 -13.55 20.68 0.53
CA ALA A 100 -14.68 19.76 0.40
C ALA A 100 -14.35 18.38 0.97
N GLU A 101 -15.32 17.78 1.66
CA GLU A 101 -15.17 16.43 2.25
C GLU A 101 -15.37 15.30 1.22
N VAL A 102 -16.13 15.57 0.15
CA VAL A 102 -16.51 14.55 -0.84
C VAL A 102 -15.85 14.84 -2.19
N PRO A 103 -15.17 13.85 -2.81
CA PRO A 103 -14.62 14.00 -4.14
C PRO A 103 -15.71 14.22 -5.19
N VAL A 104 -15.44 15.10 -6.17
CA VAL A 104 -16.35 15.39 -7.27
C VAL A 104 -15.96 14.56 -8.50
N PHE A 105 -16.92 13.89 -9.12
CA PHE A 105 -16.69 13.05 -10.30
C PHE A 105 -16.26 13.87 -11.52
N VAL A 106 -15.29 13.35 -12.30
CA VAL A 106 -14.83 13.91 -13.58
C VAL A 106 -14.81 12.82 -14.64
N ALA A 107 -15.63 12.95 -15.67
CA ALA A 107 -15.59 12.04 -16.80
C ALA A 107 -14.25 12.14 -17.56
N GLU A 108 -13.76 11.05 -18.16
CA GLU A 108 -12.47 11.01 -18.89
C GLU A 108 -12.37 12.11 -19.97
N ARG A 109 -13.44 12.30 -20.74
CA ARG A 109 -13.53 13.36 -21.77
C ARG A 109 -13.42 14.80 -21.22
N ASN A 110 -13.66 14.99 -19.92
CA ASN A 110 -13.63 16.27 -19.22
C ASN A 110 -12.35 16.45 -18.39
N SER A 111 -11.39 15.53 -18.51
CA SER A 111 -10.18 15.51 -17.67
C SER A 111 -9.01 16.34 -18.22
N LYS A 112 -9.07 16.79 -19.49
CA LYS A 112 -7.93 17.44 -20.19
C LYS A 112 -6.60 16.73 -20.00
N HIS A 113 -6.63 15.39 -20.01
CA HIS A 113 -5.46 14.55 -19.78
C HIS A 113 -4.76 14.75 -18.43
N ALA A 114 -5.44 15.34 -17.43
CA ALA A 114 -4.89 15.46 -16.09
C ALA A 114 -4.48 14.09 -15.55
N LEU A 115 -3.33 14.02 -14.92
CA LEU A 115 -2.77 12.81 -14.31
C LEU A 115 -3.06 12.78 -12.81
N ASN A 116 -2.83 11.62 -12.21
CA ASN A 116 -3.12 11.42 -10.79
C ASN A 116 -2.24 12.31 -9.90
N GLY A 117 -2.86 13.20 -9.12
CA GLY A 117 -2.15 14.12 -8.23
C GLY A 117 -1.87 15.50 -8.85
N ASP A 118 -2.23 15.75 -10.11
CA ASP A 118 -2.14 17.08 -10.71
C ASP A 118 -3.05 18.06 -9.97
N ARG A 119 -2.57 19.29 -9.81
CA ARG A 119 -3.36 20.40 -9.30
C ARG A 119 -4.16 20.98 -10.45
N VAL A 120 -5.49 20.97 -10.32
CA VAL A 120 -6.39 21.39 -11.39
C VAL A 120 -7.37 22.46 -10.93
N ARG A 121 -7.75 23.33 -11.85
CA ARG A 121 -8.92 24.18 -11.72
C ARG A 121 -10.08 23.52 -12.44
N VAL A 122 -11.19 23.36 -11.76
CA VAL A 122 -12.39 22.69 -12.28
C VAL A 122 -13.59 23.61 -12.28
N HIS A 123 -14.47 23.40 -13.23
CA HIS A 123 -15.82 23.90 -13.21
C HIS A 123 -16.73 22.85 -12.58
N LEU A 124 -17.45 23.22 -11.51
CA LEU A 124 -18.43 22.34 -10.87
C LEU A 124 -19.75 22.46 -11.65
N CYS A 125 -20.20 21.35 -12.24
CA CYS A 125 -21.45 21.29 -12.96
C CYS A 125 -22.65 21.35 -11.99
N ALA A 126 -23.75 21.94 -12.41
CA ALA A 126 -24.98 21.99 -11.61
C ALA A 126 -25.45 20.56 -11.27
N GLN A 127 -25.63 20.30 -9.97
CA GLN A 127 -26.07 18.99 -9.50
C GLN A 127 -27.49 18.68 -9.93
N ARG A 128 -27.68 17.65 -10.72
CA ARG A 128 -29.01 17.12 -11.04
C ARG A 128 -29.54 16.32 -9.85
N LYS A 129 -30.83 16.54 -9.50
CA LYS A 129 -31.45 15.80 -8.39
C LYS A 129 -31.37 14.29 -8.60
N GLY A 130 -30.65 13.59 -7.69
CA GLY A 130 -30.45 12.14 -7.75
C GLY A 130 -29.19 11.68 -8.51
N PHE A 131 -28.32 12.60 -8.94
CA PHE A 131 -27.01 12.29 -9.55
C PHE A 131 -25.87 12.80 -8.67
N GLU A 132 -24.71 12.13 -8.77
CA GLU A 132 -23.49 12.61 -8.12
C GLU A 132 -23.03 13.95 -8.72
N PRO A 133 -22.37 14.84 -7.92
CA PRO A 133 -21.81 16.08 -8.45
C PRO A 133 -20.73 15.75 -9.50
N GLU A 134 -20.79 16.45 -10.64
CA GLU A 134 -19.85 16.30 -11.76
C GLU A 134 -19.03 17.58 -11.96
N ALA A 135 -17.77 17.44 -12.36
CA ALA A 135 -16.90 18.56 -12.69
C ALA A 135 -16.19 18.36 -14.04
N GLN A 136 -15.75 19.47 -14.59
CA GLN A 136 -14.93 19.54 -15.79
C GLN A 136 -13.61 20.25 -15.46
N VAL A 137 -12.46 19.68 -15.84
CA VAL A 137 -11.17 20.34 -15.72
C VAL A 137 -11.11 21.50 -16.72
N LEU A 138 -10.88 22.71 -16.20
CA LEU A 138 -10.67 23.92 -17.00
C LEU A 138 -9.21 24.07 -17.42
N GLU A 139 -8.30 23.84 -16.47
CA GLU A 139 -6.86 23.87 -16.70
C GLU A 139 -6.10 23.03 -15.66
N ILE A 140 -4.90 22.59 -16.02
CA ILE A 140 -3.94 21.98 -15.10
C ILE A 140 -3.02 23.09 -14.61
N ILE A 141 -3.17 23.45 -13.32
CA ILE A 141 -2.40 24.55 -12.68
C ILE A 141 -0.98 24.12 -12.44
N GLU A 142 -0.81 22.88 -11.92
CA GLU A 142 0.49 22.32 -11.60
C GLU A 142 0.49 20.82 -11.95
N LYS A 143 1.46 20.41 -12.76
CA LYS A 143 1.66 18.99 -13.10
C LYS A 143 2.54 18.34 -12.04
N LYS A 144 2.05 17.28 -11.43
CA LYS A 144 2.86 16.42 -10.56
C LYS A 144 3.84 15.64 -11.42
N GLU A 145 5.13 15.73 -11.10
CA GLU A 145 6.12 14.86 -11.76
C GLU A 145 5.76 13.39 -11.54
N GLN A 146 5.54 12.68 -12.64
CA GLN A 146 5.22 11.26 -12.63
C GLN A 146 6.07 10.53 -13.66
N VAL A 147 6.47 9.32 -13.30
CA VAL A 147 7.14 8.40 -14.21
C VAL A 147 6.23 7.23 -14.51
N PHE A 148 6.35 6.71 -15.70
CA PHE A 148 5.61 5.56 -16.18
C PHE A 148 6.58 4.44 -16.52
N ILE A 149 6.23 3.24 -16.13
CA ILE A 149 7.03 2.06 -16.35
C ILE A 149 6.34 1.17 -17.37
N GLY A 150 7.13 0.53 -18.21
CA GLY A 150 6.62 -0.36 -19.23
C GLY A 150 7.74 -0.95 -20.06
N THR A 151 7.34 -1.61 -21.14
CA THR A 151 8.24 -2.25 -22.09
C THR A 151 8.41 -1.41 -23.33
N LEU A 152 9.65 -1.15 -23.75
CA LEU A 152 9.97 -0.42 -24.96
C LEU A 152 9.67 -1.28 -26.20
N LYS A 153 9.02 -0.67 -27.18
CA LYS A 153 8.89 -1.15 -28.56
C LYS A 153 9.56 -0.16 -29.48
N VAL A 154 10.80 -0.45 -29.87
CA VAL A 154 11.64 0.46 -30.67
C VAL A 154 11.44 0.20 -32.15
N SER A 155 11.19 1.28 -32.91
CA SER A 155 11.16 1.33 -34.37
C SER A 155 12.34 2.14 -34.90
N LYS A 156 12.51 2.20 -36.22
CA LYS A 156 13.67 2.88 -36.86
C LYS A 156 13.84 4.34 -36.42
N ASN A 157 12.75 5.10 -36.24
CA ASN A 157 12.77 6.55 -35.97
C ASN A 157 12.10 6.98 -34.66
N TYR A 158 11.48 6.07 -33.93
CA TYR A 158 10.76 6.33 -32.67
C TYR A 158 10.63 5.05 -31.85
N ALA A 159 10.16 5.19 -30.64
CA ALA A 159 9.72 4.08 -29.81
C ALA A 159 8.36 4.37 -29.20
N PHE A 160 7.69 3.31 -28.73
CA PHE A 160 6.57 3.40 -27.79
C PHE A 160 6.96 2.70 -26.50
N LEU A 161 6.58 3.31 -25.37
CA LEU A 161 6.49 2.58 -24.11
C LEU A 161 5.09 1.97 -24.01
N VAL A 162 5.03 0.65 -24.02
CA VAL A 162 3.81 -0.08 -23.66
C VAL A 162 3.74 -0.09 -22.15
N THR A 163 2.88 0.77 -21.60
CA THR A 163 2.83 0.99 -20.14
C THR A 163 2.18 -0.15 -19.39
N ASP A 164 2.73 -0.48 -18.22
CA ASP A 164 2.13 -1.42 -17.26
C ASP A 164 1.07 -0.74 -16.38
N SER A 165 0.99 0.59 -16.43
CA SER A 165 0.09 1.38 -15.58
C SER A 165 -1.37 1.14 -15.93
N LYS A 166 -2.17 0.83 -14.91
CA LYS A 166 -3.64 0.74 -15.02
C LYS A 166 -4.31 2.12 -15.15
N PHE A 167 -3.58 3.19 -14.87
CA PHE A 167 -4.10 4.56 -14.84
C PHE A 167 -3.88 5.30 -16.16
N LEU A 168 -3.08 4.75 -17.09
CA LEU A 168 -2.85 5.30 -18.40
C LEU A 168 -3.30 4.29 -19.48
N ALA A 169 -4.35 4.61 -20.19
CA ALA A 169 -4.96 3.69 -21.16
C ALA A 169 -4.29 3.67 -22.54
N CYS A 170 -3.24 4.48 -22.74
CA CYS A 170 -2.52 4.62 -24.00
C CYS A 170 -1.01 4.43 -23.82
N ASP A 171 -0.34 4.04 -24.90
CA ASP A 171 1.12 3.93 -24.95
C ASP A 171 1.74 5.34 -25.02
N ILE A 172 2.99 5.48 -24.57
CA ILE A 172 3.72 6.75 -24.60
C ILE A 172 4.63 6.76 -25.82
N PHE A 173 4.49 7.76 -26.67
CA PHE A 173 5.34 7.98 -27.84
C PHE A 173 6.70 8.57 -27.42
N ILE A 174 7.80 8.02 -27.92
CA ILE A 174 9.17 8.47 -27.56
C ILE A 174 9.92 8.77 -28.85
N PRO A 175 10.30 10.05 -29.09
CA PRO A 175 11.17 10.42 -30.20
C PRO A 175 12.53 9.73 -30.12
N LYS A 176 13.15 9.40 -31.27
CA LYS A 176 14.42 8.67 -31.35
C LYS A 176 15.52 9.27 -30.46
N ALA A 177 15.65 10.60 -30.41
CA ALA A 177 16.65 11.29 -29.62
C ALA A 177 16.47 11.13 -28.09
N LYS A 178 15.27 10.68 -27.66
CA LYS A 178 14.90 10.54 -26.24
C LYS A 178 14.85 9.10 -25.74
N ILE A 179 15.28 8.13 -26.56
CA ILE A 179 15.25 6.68 -26.21
C ILE A 179 16.43 6.29 -25.30
N LYS A 180 17.49 7.11 -25.20
CA LYS A 180 18.70 6.87 -24.37
C LYS A 180 19.36 5.48 -24.59
N GLY A 181 19.34 4.97 -25.81
CA GLY A 181 19.97 3.68 -26.15
C GLY A 181 19.15 2.45 -25.81
N GLY A 182 17.89 2.61 -25.39
CA GLY A 182 17.00 1.50 -25.11
C GLY A 182 16.65 0.68 -26.36
N GLU A 183 16.49 -0.62 -26.19
CA GLU A 183 16.14 -1.59 -27.21
C GLU A 183 14.71 -2.10 -27.06
N SER A 184 14.18 -2.74 -28.11
CA SER A 184 12.88 -3.41 -28.01
C SER A 184 12.94 -4.57 -27.01
N GLY A 185 11.98 -4.59 -26.08
CA GLY A 185 11.91 -5.57 -25.00
C GLY A 185 12.58 -5.11 -23.71
N ASP A 186 13.19 -3.92 -23.67
CA ASP A 186 13.70 -3.38 -22.42
C ASP A 186 12.57 -2.82 -21.54
N LYS A 187 12.70 -3.04 -20.23
CA LYS A 187 11.91 -2.40 -19.20
C LYS A 187 12.48 -1.01 -18.96
N ALA A 188 11.68 0.02 -19.08
CA ALA A 188 12.14 1.41 -18.95
C ALA A 188 11.22 2.26 -18.12
N ILE A 189 11.83 3.30 -17.53
CA ILE A 189 11.15 4.40 -16.84
C ILE A 189 11.06 5.55 -17.82
N VAL A 190 9.85 6.07 -18.05
CA VAL A 190 9.58 7.16 -18.98
C VAL A 190 8.83 8.28 -18.26
N ARG A 191 9.22 9.52 -18.51
CA ARG A 191 8.52 10.72 -18.08
C ARG A 191 7.76 11.31 -19.25
N ILE A 192 6.49 11.68 -19.05
CA ILE A 192 5.72 12.43 -20.04
C ILE A 192 6.24 13.87 -20.04
N VAL A 193 6.59 14.36 -21.23
CA VAL A 193 7.08 15.74 -21.41
C VAL A 193 6.02 16.63 -22.05
N ASP A 194 5.13 16.06 -22.84
CA ASP A 194 4.06 16.79 -23.51
C ASP A 194 2.86 15.90 -23.79
N TRP A 195 1.65 16.46 -23.70
CA TRP A 195 0.40 15.81 -24.07
C TRP A 195 -0.65 16.88 -24.40
N ASN A 196 -0.80 17.19 -25.68
CA ASN A 196 -1.79 18.16 -26.14
C ASN A 196 -3.18 17.52 -26.19
N ASP A 197 -4.23 18.35 -26.10
CA ASP A 197 -5.63 17.88 -26.08
C ASP A 197 -6.01 17.06 -27.32
N ASP A 198 -5.39 17.36 -28.48
CA ASP A 198 -5.62 16.67 -29.76
C ASP A 198 -4.77 15.38 -29.94
N ASP A 199 -3.76 15.17 -29.08
CA ASP A 199 -2.85 14.05 -29.19
C ASP A 199 -3.44 12.77 -28.61
N LYS A 200 -3.47 11.70 -29.43
CA LYS A 200 -3.92 10.39 -29.01
C LYS A 200 -3.00 9.77 -27.96
N ASN A 201 -1.72 10.02 -28.05
CA ASN A 201 -0.67 9.46 -27.22
C ASN A 201 0.22 10.59 -26.68
N PRO A 202 0.57 10.59 -25.38
CA PRO A 202 1.53 11.54 -24.84
C PRO A 202 2.93 11.32 -25.43
N THR A 203 3.71 12.39 -25.50
CA THR A 203 5.13 12.33 -25.83
C THR A 203 5.98 12.24 -24.56
N GLY A 204 6.87 11.26 -24.52
CA GLY A 204 7.73 10.99 -23.37
C GLY A 204 9.21 10.99 -23.68
N GLU A 205 10.01 10.89 -22.63
CA GLU A 205 11.45 10.64 -22.69
C GLU A 205 11.82 9.52 -21.70
N VAL A 206 12.76 8.68 -22.10
CA VAL A 206 13.31 7.65 -21.22
C VAL A 206 14.10 8.34 -20.11
N VAL A 207 13.78 8.03 -18.87
CA VAL A 207 14.54 8.47 -17.68
C VAL A 207 15.66 7.48 -17.42
N ASP A 208 15.30 6.20 -17.34
CA ASP A 208 16.24 5.10 -17.05
C ASP A 208 15.79 3.79 -17.74
N ILE A 209 16.76 2.88 -17.95
CA ILE A 209 16.55 1.55 -18.49
C ILE A 209 16.91 0.55 -17.41
N LEU A 210 15.94 -0.28 -17.02
CA LEU A 210 16.05 -1.18 -15.89
C LEU A 210 16.64 -2.56 -16.26
N GLY A 211 16.68 -2.89 -17.55
CA GLY A 211 17.10 -4.19 -18.09
C GLY A 211 16.01 -4.85 -18.95
N ARG A 212 16.14 -6.13 -19.23
CA ARG A 212 15.14 -6.86 -20.03
C ARG A 212 13.86 -7.13 -19.26
N THR A 213 12.72 -6.98 -19.96
CA THR A 213 11.41 -7.33 -19.39
C THR A 213 11.37 -8.82 -19.03
N GLY A 214 10.89 -9.16 -17.85
CA GLY A 214 10.81 -10.51 -17.32
C GLY A 214 12.04 -10.97 -16.56
N GLU A 215 13.15 -10.24 -16.59
CA GLU A 215 14.26 -10.50 -15.68
C GLU A 215 13.92 -10.03 -14.27
N ASN A 216 14.19 -10.87 -13.27
CA ASN A 216 13.83 -10.59 -11.89
C ASN A 216 14.34 -9.22 -11.40
N ASN A 217 15.60 -8.88 -11.68
CA ASN A 217 16.19 -7.61 -11.28
C ASN A 217 15.45 -6.41 -11.89
N SER A 218 15.12 -6.50 -13.18
CA SER A 218 14.40 -5.45 -13.92
C SER A 218 12.99 -5.25 -13.36
N GLU A 219 12.28 -6.34 -13.06
CA GLU A 219 10.92 -6.28 -12.53
C GLU A 219 10.87 -5.78 -11.08
N MET A 220 11.82 -6.17 -10.22
CA MET A 220 11.90 -5.66 -8.84
C MET A 220 12.23 -4.16 -8.81
N ASN A 221 13.20 -3.70 -9.65
CA ASN A 221 13.49 -2.28 -9.79
C ASN A 221 12.30 -1.50 -10.38
N ALA A 222 11.55 -2.10 -11.31
CA ALA A 222 10.33 -1.54 -11.85
C ALA A 222 9.26 -1.33 -10.76
N ILE A 223 9.08 -2.31 -9.86
CA ILE A 223 8.17 -2.18 -8.72
C ILE A 223 8.59 -1.02 -7.82
N LEU A 224 9.87 -0.91 -7.47
CA LEU A 224 10.37 0.21 -6.64
C LEU A 224 10.09 1.56 -7.31
N ALA A 225 10.42 1.68 -8.59
CA ALA A 225 10.20 2.91 -9.36
C ALA A 225 8.71 3.26 -9.53
N GLU A 226 7.82 2.27 -9.66
CA GLU A 226 6.36 2.46 -9.73
C GLU A 226 5.81 3.18 -8.48
N TYR A 227 6.40 2.87 -7.31
CA TYR A 227 6.03 3.52 -6.06
C TYR A 227 6.90 4.73 -5.71
N GLY A 228 7.78 5.17 -6.64
CA GLY A 228 8.67 6.32 -6.42
C GLY A 228 9.77 6.06 -5.38
N LEU A 229 10.08 4.80 -5.11
CA LEU A 229 11.09 4.39 -4.16
C LEU A 229 12.47 4.30 -4.84
N PRO A 230 13.54 4.76 -4.19
CA PRO A 230 14.89 4.69 -4.74
C PRO A 230 15.39 3.24 -4.73
N TYR A 231 15.95 2.79 -5.85
CA TYR A 231 16.51 1.43 -6.04
C TYR A 231 18.05 1.42 -6.17
N VAL A 232 18.67 2.61 -6.22
CA VAL A 232 20.13 2.78 -6.30
C VAL A 232 20.57 3.86 -5.32
N TYR A 233 21.75 3.72 -4.74
CA TYR A 233 22.36 4.77 -3.94
C TYR A 233 23.11 5.79 -4.83
N PRO A 234 23.04 7.10 -4.51
CA PRO A 234 23.92 8.07 -5.09
C PRO A 234 25.39 7.78 -4.70
N LYS A 235 26.32 7.83 -5.67
CA LYS A 235 27.74 7.51 -5.45
C LYS A 235 28.41 8.36 -4.36
N ASN A 236 27.97 9.60 -4.18
CA ASN A 236 28.47 10.48 -3.13
C ASN A 236 28.03 10.03 -1.72
N VAL A 237 26.89 9.35 -1.59
CA VAL A 237 26.38 8.79 -0.32
C VAL A 237 27.21 7.57 0.05
N GLU A 238 27.44 6.64 -0.90
CA GLU A 238 28.28 5.47 -0.69
C GLU A 238 29.72 5.89 -0.32
N ALA A 239 30.33 6.78 -1.09
CA ALA A 239 31.66 7.31 -0.81
C ALA A 239 31.78 8.06 0.52
N ALA A 240 30.69 8.63 1.03
CA ALA A 240 30.64 9.23 2.36
C ALA A 240 30.54 8.18 3.47
N ALA A 241 29.79 7.10 3.25
CA ALA A 241 29.69 5.98 4.18
C ALA A 241 31.00 5.22 4.34
N ASP A 242 31.70 4.99 3.23
CA ASP A 242 33.01 4.29 3.22
C ASP A 242 34.11 5.04 4.00
N LYS A 243 33.93 6.35 4.24
CA LYS A 243 34.87 7.17 5.02
C LYS A 243 34.60 7.17 6.52
N ILE A 244 33.48 6.57 6.95
CA ILE A 244 33.14 6.54 8.38
C ILE A 244 34.05 5.51 9.06
N ASP A 245 34.80 5.98 10.06
CA ASP A 245 35.62 5.12 10.89
C ASP A 245 34.77 4.34 11.89
N ALA A 246 34.96 3.04 11.91
CA ALA A 246 34.32 2.12 12.87
C ALA A 246 35.02 2.12 14.25
N GLY A 247 36.17 2.79 14.38
CA GLY A 247 36.99 2.76 15.60
C GLY A 247 36.26 3.36 16.79
N ILE A 248 36.20 2.59 17.89
CA ILE A 248 35.65 3.04 19.18
C ILE A 248 36.83 3.48 20.05
N THR A 249 36.95 4.79 20.28
CA THR A 249 38.08 5.33 21.05
C THR A 249 37.84 5.18 22.57
N PRO A 250 38.90 5.18 23.39
CA PRO A 250 38.76 5.11 24.85
C PRO A 250 37.88 6.24 25.44
N GLU A 251 37.90 7.43 24.82
CA GLU A 251 37.08 8.58 25.25
C GLU A 251 35.61 8.31 24.99
N VAL A 252 35.27 7.68 23.86
CA VAL A 252 33.88 7.27 23.55
C VAL A 252 33.38 6.22 24.52
N ILE A 253 34.24 5.26 24.90
CA ILE A 253 33.92 4.24 25.91
C ILE A 253 33.70 4.91 27.27
N ALA A 254 34.60 5.78 27.70
CA ALA A 254 34.52 6.44 29.02
C ALA A 254 33.26 7.32 29.18
N ALA A 255 32.71 7.83 28.09
CA ALA A 255 31.47 8.63 28.08
C ALA A 255 30.19 7.78 28.11
N ARG A 256 30.28 6.45 28.11
CA ARG A 256 29.15 5.49 28.05
C ARG A 256 29.16 4.54 29.22
N GLU A 257 28.01 3.93 29.48
CA GLU A 257 27.93 2.81 30.42
C GLU A 257 28.53 1.54 29.78
N ASP A 258 29.51 0.96 30.43
CA ASP A 258 30.19 -0.24 29.94
C ASP A 258 29.39 -1.50 30.31
N MET A 259 28.79 -2.12 29.29
CA MET A 259 27.99 -3.36 29.41
C MET A 259 28.67 -4.58 28.77
N ARG A 260 29.95 -4.45 28.34
CA ARG A 260 30.68 -5.54 27.64
C ARG A 260 30.86 -6.82 28.48
N GLY A 261 30.78 -6.71 29.81
CA GLY A 261 30.88 -7.86 30.73
C GLY A 261 29.55 -8.50 31.09
N VAL A 262 28.42 -8.07 30.47
CA VAL A 262 27.10 -8.63 30.73
C VAL A 262 26.71 -9.53 29.57
N THR A 263 26.27 -10.77 29.85
CA THR A 263 25.80 -11.72 28.83
C THR A 263 24.78 -11.05 27.91
N THR A 264 25.14 -10.96 26.63
CA THR A 264 24.38 -10.23 25.62
C THR A 264 24.31 -11.05 24.33
N PHE A 265 23.15 -11.11 23.67
CA PHE A 265 22.98 -11.82 22.40
C PHE A 265 21.90 -11.19 21.55
N THR A 266 21.96 -11.48 20.23
CA THR A 266 20.89 -11.11 19.28
C THR A 266 20.08 -12.34 18.88
N ILE A 267 18.79 -12.16 18.51
CA ILE A 267 17.90 -13.21 18.00
C ILE A 267 17.23 -12.68 16.73
N ASP A 268 17.66 -13.20 15.56
CA ASP A 268 17.32 -12.64 14.26
C ASP A 268 16.95 -13.71 13.23
N PRO A 269 16.35 -13.33 12.08
CA PRO A 269 16.20 -14.22 10.94
C PRO A 269 17.57 -14.77 10.48
N ARG A 270 17.58 -15.97 9.92
CA ARG A 270 18.83 -16.64 9.49
C ARG A 270 19.63 -15.80 8.48
N ASP A 271 18.95 -15.11 7.58
CA ASP A 271 19.50 -14.30 6.49
C ASP A 271 19.78 -12.84 6.86
N ALA A 272 19.41 -12.40 8.08
CA ALA A 272 19.67 -11.05 8.56
C ALA A 272 21.18 -10.76 8.70
N LYS A 273 21.57 -9.52 8.37
CA LYS A 273 22.93 -8.98 8.51
C LYS A 273 22.95 -7.67 9.30
N ASP A 274 21.83 -7.01 9.41
CA ASP A 274 21.59 -5.69 10.02
C ASP A 274 20.94 -5.88 11.41
N PHE A 275 21.75 -6.26 12.40
CA PHE A 275 21.25 -6.50 13.75
C PHE A 275 21.04 -5.18 14.48
N ASP A 276 19.78 -4.72 14.51
CA ASP A 276 19.35 -3.50 15.16
C ASP A 276 19.38 -3.59 16.69
N ASP A 277 19.06 -4.77 17.25
CA ASP A 277 18.81 -4.98 18.66
C ASP A 277 19.51 -6.21 19.23
N ALA A 278 19.87 -6.10 20.52
CA ALA A 278 20.40 -7.18 21.33
C ALA A 278 19.75 -7.16 22.70
N LEU A 279 19.65 -8.32 23.33
CA LEU A 279 19.15 -8.49 24.70
C LEU A 279 20.27 -8.91 25.62
N SER A 280 20.32 -8.36 26.82
CA SER A 280 21.21 -8.80 27.89
C SER A 280 20.44 -9.19 29.14
N LEU A 281 21.01 -10.09 29.92
CA LEU A 281 20.43 -10.51 31.19
C LEU A 281 21.53 -10.75 32.24
N ARG A 282 21.30 -10.24 33.45
CA ARG A 282 22.07 -10.65 34.63
C ARG A 282 21.21 -10.66 35.90
N LYS A 283 21.58 -11.51 36.84
CA LYS A 283 20.97 -11.53 38.19
C LYS A 283 21.62 -10.46 39.05
N LEU A 284 20.81 -9.64 39.72
CA LEU A 284 21.30 -8.64 40.64
C LEU A 284 21.45 -9.20 42.07
N PRO A 285 22.29 -8.58 42.95
CA PRO A 285 22.48 -9.04 44.33
C PRO A 285 21.21 -9.05 45.20
N ASN A 286 20.21 -8.21 44.85
CA ASN A 286 18.92 -8.15 45.52
C ASN A 286 17.92 -9.23 45.04
N GLY A 287 18.36 -10.12 44.17
CA GLY A 287 17.52 -11.19 43.63
C GLY A 287 16.68 -10.84 42.41
N ASN A 288 16.63 -9.56 42.00
CA ASN A 288 15.98 -9.12 40.79
C ASN A 288 16.79 -9.45 39.53
N TRP A 289 16.16 -9.33 38.38
CA TRP A 289 16.82 -9.44 37.07
C TRP A 289 17.08 -8.06 36.50
N GLU A 290 18.26 -7.86 35.95
CA GLU A 290 18.53 -6.73 35.08
C GLU A 290 18.49 -7.21 33.64
N ALA A 291 17.46 -6.75 32.89
CA ALA A 291 17.29 -7.05 31.47
C ALA A 291 17.59 -5.79 30.65
N GLY A 292 18.55 -5.87 29.74
CA GLY A 292 18.92 -4.77 28.84
C GLY A 292 18.35 -4.99 27.44
N VAL A 293 17.81 -3.91 26.88
CA VAL A 293 17.43 -3.80 25.46
C VAL A 293 18.41 -2.81 24.84
N HIS A 294 19.33 -3.32 24.02
CA HIS A 294 20.41 -2.56 23.42
C HIS A 294 20.13 -2.36 21.94
N ILE A 295 20.08 -1.11 21.50
CA ILE A 295 19.78 -0.72 20.13
C ILE A 295 21.00 -0.06 19.49
N ALA A 296 21.33 -0.41 18.28
CA ALA A 296 22.44 0.17 17.53
C ALA A 296 22.44 1.70 17.57
N ASP A 297 23.49 2.35 18.07
CA ASP A 297 23.60 3.83 18.11
C ASP A 297 23.99 4.40 16.75
N VAL A 298 23.10 4.24 15.76
CA VAL A 298 23.27 4.72 14.39
C VAL A 298 23.57 6.23 14.37
N THR A 299 22.96 6.98 15.30
CA THR A 299 23.08 8.44 15.37
C THR A 299 24.46 8.92 15.84
N HIS A 300 25.29 8.03 16.36
CA HIS A 300 26.71 8.31 16.61
C HIS A 300 27.46 8.48 15.29
N TYR A 301 27.19 7.67 14.29
CA TYR A 301 27.87 7.65 13.00
C TYR A 301 27.21 8.55 11.96
N VAL A 302 25.87 8.53 11.89
CA VAL A 302 25.09 9.35 10.96
C VAL A 302 24.73 10.67 11.60
N ARG A 303 25.55 11.70 11.34
CA ARG A 303 25.34 13.04 11.91
C ARG A 303 24.20 13.77 11.22
N PRO A 304 23.42 14.58 11.98
CA PRO A 304 22.37 15.42 11.40
C PRO A 304 22.86 16.26 10.22
N ASP A 305 22.02 16.44 9.21
CA ASP A 305 22.26 17.21 7.98
C ASP A 305 23.43 16.73 7.10
N SER A 306 24.07 15.58 7.43
CA SER A 306 25.08 14.96 6.57
C SER A 306 24.45 14.44 5.27
N VAL A 307 25.29 14.14 4.26
CA VAL A 307 24.84 13.56 2.98
C VAL A 307 24.10 12.24 3.20
N ILE A 308 24.59 11.41 4.14
CA ILE A 308 23.96 10.13 4.51
C ILE A 308 22.63 10.37 5.19
N ASP A 309 22.58 11.33 6.12
CA ASP A 309 21.35 11.66 6.85
C ASP A 309 20.23 12.14 5.92
N LYS A 310 20.55 13.03 4.98
CA LYS A 310 19.60 13.52 3.97
C LYS A 310 19.05 12.40 3.09
N GLU A 311 19.89 11.43 2.72
CA GLU A 311 19.43 10.26 1.94
C GLU A 311 18.59 9.34 2.82
N ALA A 312 18.96 9.11 4.10
CA ALA A 312 18.18 8.33 5.05
C ALA A 312 16.81 8.98 5.34
N GLU A 313 16.75 10.29 5.52
CA GLU A 313 15.51 11.06 5.64
C GLU A 313 14.62 10.89 4.41
N LYS A 314 15.19 11.04 3.22
CA LYS A 314 14.47 10.87 1.94
C LYS A 314 13.89 9.46 1.79
N ARG A 315 14.64 8.41 2.14
CA ARG A 315 14.18 7.01 2.10
C ARG A 315 13.19 6.69 3.21
N ALA A 316 13.40 7.27 4.38
CA ALA A 316 12.67 7.11 5.64
C ALA A 316 12.57 5.68 6.18
N THR A 317 12.63 4.65 5.34
CA THR A 317 12.58 3.25 5.74
C THR A 317 13.31 2.34 4.73
N SER A 318 13.81 1.20 5.20
CA SER A 318 14.21 0.10 4.33
C SER A 318 12.99 -0.53 3.65
N VAL A 319 13.17 -1.05 2.44
CA VAL A 319 12.11 -1.71 1.67
C VAL A 319 12.46 -3.19 1.51
N TYR A 320 11.53 -4.06 1.90
CA TYR A 320 11.70 -5.52 1.86
C TYR A 320 10.90 -6.09 0.70
N LEU A 321 11.57 -6.49 -0.37
CA LEU A 321 10.97 -7.25 -1.46
C LEU A 321 11.14 -8.74 -1.21
N VAL A 322 10.53 -9.58 -2.04
CA VAL A 322 10.59 -11.04 -1.86
C VAL A 322 12.02 -11.56 -1.97
N ASP A 323 12.83 -11.00 -2.86
CA ASP A 323 14.18 -11.46 -3.20
C ASP A 323 15.32 -10.62 -2.59
N ARG A 324 15.02 -9.41 -2.12
CA ARG A 324 16.05 -8.47 -1.63
C ARG A 324 15.52 -7.45 -0.65
N THR A 325 16.45 -6.89 0.12
CA THR A 325 16.21 -5.68 0.91
C THR A 325 16.87 -4.50 0.23
N VAL A 326 16.15 -3.39 0.09
CA VAL A 326 16.71 -2.09 -0.28
C VAL A 326 16.88 -1.29 1.00
N PRO A 327 18.11 -1.19 1.53
CA PRO A 327 18.31 -0.64 2.86
C PRO A 327 18.14 0.88 2.89
N MET A 328 17.77 1.42 4.06
CA MET A 328 17.69 2.86 4.31
C MET A 328 19.09 3.49 4.37
N LEU A 329 20.04 2.79 4.93
CA LEU A 329 21.45 3.21 5.06
C LEU A 329 22.33 2.38 4.13
N PRO A 330 23.47 2.93 3.63
CA PRO A 330 24.46 2.15 2.86
C PRO A 330 24.89 0.88 3.59
N GLU A 331 25.14 -0.21 2.85
CA GLU A 331 25.46 -1.54 3.42
C GLU A 331 26.66 -1.53 4.37
N HIS A 332 27.67 -0.71 4.11
CA HIS A 332 28.81 -0.52 4.99
C HIS A 332 28.40 -0.13 6.41
N LEU A 333 27.37 0.69 6.54
CA LEU A 333 26.82 1.11 7.82
C LEU A 333 25.84 0.07 8.39
N CYS A 334 24.82 -0.30 7.63
CA CYS A 334 23.74 -1.14 8.15
C CYS A 334 24.19 -2.57 8.45
N ASN A 335 25.02 -3.19 7.61
CA ASN A 335 25.49 -4.57 7.79
C ASN A 335 26.84 -4.67 8.54
N GLY A 336 27.57 -3.56 8.66
CA GLY A 336 28.91 -3.52 9.23
C GLY A 336 28.99 -2.74 10.53
N ILE A 337 29.20 -1.42 10.42
CA ILE A 337 29.56 -0.55 11.55
C ILE A 337 28.44 -0.54 12.61
N CYS A 338 27.19 -0.36 12.21
CA CYS A 338 26.07 -0.22 13.13
C CYS A 338 25.54 -1.55 13.63
N SER A 339 25.63 -2.63 12.82
CA SER A 339 25.09 -3.95 13.17
C SER A 339 25.72 -4.52 14.44
N LEU A 340 24.91 -4.97 15.40
CA LEU A 340 25.33 -5.51 16.70
C LEU A 340 25.88 -6.95 16.56
N ARG A 341 26.93 -7.10 15.77
CA ARG A 341 27.54 -8.39 15.41
C ARG A 341 28.18 -9.08 16.62
N PRO A 342 28.13 -10.42 16.69
CA PRO A 342 28.70 -11.15 17.81
C PRO A 342 30.23 -11.01 17.88
N ASN A 343 30.78 -11.02 19.10
CA ASN A 343 32.19 -10.88 19.43
C ASN A 343 32.85 -9.57 19.04
N GLU A 344 32.10 -8.57 18.62
CA GLU A 344 32.55 -7.22 18.31
C GLU A 344 32.06 -6.23 19.36
N GLU A 345 32.92 -5.25 19.72
CA GLU A 345 32.48 -4.11 20.54
C GLU A 345 31.62 -3.19 19.67
N LYS A 346 30.45 -2.83 20.18
CA LYS A 346 29.48 -1.98 19.48
C LYS A 346 28.92 -0.88 20.36
N LEU A 347 28.65 0.25 19.73
CA LEU A 347 27.96 1.36 20.40
C LEU A 347 26.46 1.13 20.34
N ALA A 348 25.82 1.21 21.51
CA ALA A 348 24.39 1.04 21.61
C ALA A 348 23.71 2.19 22.38
N TYR A 349 22.42 2.36 22.16
CA TYR A 349 21.54 3.15 23.00
C TYR A 349 20.60 2.16 23.70
N SER A 350 20.68 2.10 25.03
CA SER A 350 20.10 1.00 25.78
C SER A 350 19.02 1.48 26.73
N CYS A 351 17.94 0.68 26.79
CA CYS A 351 16.93 0.76 27.82
C CYS A 351 17.10 -0.44 28.76
N ILE A 352 17.49 -0.20 30.00
CA ILE A 352 17.87 -1.25 30.95
C ILE A 352 16.85 -1.26 32.08
N PHE A 353 16.28 -2.43 32.36
CA PHE A 353 15.17 -2.61 33.29
C PHE A 353 15.62 -3.50 34.45
N GLU A 354 15.36 -3.07 35.68
CA GLU A 354 15.35 -3.92 36.85
C GLU A 354 13.95 -4.51 37.04
N MET A 355 13.84 -5.82 37.06
CA MET A 355 12.57 -6.56 37.13
C MET A 355 12.60 -7.63 38.22
N ASP A 356 11.44 -7.87 38.83
CA ASP A 356 11.24 -9.07 39.66
C ASP A 356 10.97 -10.32 38.78
N ASP A 357 10.81 -11.49 39.41
CA ASP A 357 10.52 -12.75 38.73
C ASP A 357 9.17 -12.75 37.97
N ASN A 358 8.27 -11.86 38.28
CA ASN A 358 6.99 -11.68 37.62
C ASN A 358 7.05 -10.59 36.50
N ALA A 359 8.24 -10.11 36.15
CA ALA A 359 8.47 -9.03 35.22
C ALA A 359 7.82 -7.67 35.63
N ASN A 360 7.61 -7.41 36.92
CA ASN A 360 7.27 -6.07 37.39
C ASN A 360 8.52 -5.21 37.29
N ILE A 361 8.40 -4.04 36.68
CA ILE A 361 9.50 -3.09 36.53
C ILE A 361 9.66 -2.36 37.89
N ILE A 362 10.79 -2.53 38.52
CA ILE A 362 11.16 -1.88 39.76
C ILE A 362 11.86 -0.56 39.50
N ASN A 363 12.77 -0.57 38.52
CA ASN A 363 13.52 0.60 38.09
C ASN A 363 13.89 0.48 36.61
N HIS A 364 14.24 1.59 35.96
CA HIS A 364 14.78 1.59 34.60
C HIS A 364 15.74 2.75 34.39
N ARG A 365 16.61 2.63 33.41
CA ARG A 365 17.47 3.70 32.94
C ARG A 365 17.69 3.63 31.45
N ILE A 366 17.79 4.79 30.82
CA ILE A 366 18.08 4.91 29.40
C ILE A 366 19.45 5.57 29.25
N ARG A 367 20.39 4.88 28.60
CA ARG A 367 21.81 5.28 28.52
C ARG A 367 22.42 4.91 27.18
N LYS A 368 23.40 5.69 26.74
CA LYS A 368 24.35 5.26 25.73
C LYS A 368 25.32 4.27 26.35
N THR A 369 25.52 3.13 25.72
CA THR A 369 26.32 2.01 26.23
C THR A 369 27.37 1.57 25.24
N VAL A 370 28.34 0.81 25.71
CA VAL A 370 29.21 -0.05 24.88
C VAL A 370 28.89 -1.48 25.26
N ILE A 371 28.58 -2.29 24.26
CA ILE A 371 28.24 -3.71 24.45
C ILE A 371 29.21 -4.58 23.66
N LYS A 372 29.25 -5.87 23.98
CA LYS A 372 29.86 -6.91 23.19
C LYS A 372 28.91 -8.10 23.19
N SER A 373 28.30 -8.37 22.03
CA SER A 373 27.38 -9.52 21.90
C SER A 373 28.19 -10.83 21.94
N ASP A 374 27.78 -11.76 22.78
CA ASP A 374 28.45 -13.05 22.96
C ASP A 374 28.01 -14.07 21.91
N ARG A 375 26.77 -13.94 21.43
CA ARG A 375 26.14 -14.92 20.52
C ARG A 375 25.12 -14.25 19.60
N ARG A 376 25.02 -14.70 18.37
CA ARG A 376 23.89 -14.46 17.49
C ARG A 376 23.08 -15.74 17.35
N PHE A 377 21.80 -15.71 17.73
CA PHE A 377 20.84 -16.78 17.52
C PHE A 377 19.98 -16.53 16.30
N THR A 378 19.62 -17.59 15.60
CA THR A 378 18.43 -17.55 14.74
C THR A 378 17.17 -17.75 15.59
N TYR A 379 16.02 -17.31 15.08
CA TYR A 379 14.73 -17.59 15.75
C TYR A 379 14.51 -19.08 15.98
N GLU A 380 14.97 -19.93 15.06
CA GLU A 380 14.85 -21.38 15.12
C GLU A 380 15.69 -21.95 16.28
N GLU A 381 16.96 -21.51 16.41
CA GLU A 381 17.85 -21.93 17.50
C GLU A 381 17.32 -21.49 18.87
N ALA A 382 16.88 -20.23 18.98
CA ALA A 382 16.29 -19.72 20.22
C ALA A 382 14.99 -20.48 20.58
N GLN A 383 14.17 -20.82 19.57
CA GLN A 383 12.95 -21.60 19.78
C GLN A 383 13.26 -23.03 20.25
N GLU A 384 14.29 -23.68 19.70
CA GLU A 384 14.73 -25.00 20.14
C GLU A 384 15.17 -24.99 21.60
N ILE A 385 15.90 -23.94 22.03
CA ILE A 385 16.27 -23.75 23.45
C ILE A 385 15.01 -23.60 24.34
N ILE A 386 14.03 -22.80 23.90
CA ILE A 386 12.77 -22.60 24.65
C ILE A 386 12.00 -23.94 24.78
N GLU A 387 11.99 -24.76 23.74
CA GLU A 387 11.25 -26.03 23.73
C GLU A 387 11.98 -27.16 24.48
N THR A 388 13.31 -27.21 24.39
CA THR A 388 14.10 -28.32 24.92
C THR A 388 14.76 -28.04 26.29
N GLY A 389 14.93 -26.75 26.62
CA GLY A 389 15.67 -26.31 27.81
C GLY A 389 17.17 -26.50 27.68
N LYS A 390 17.73 -26.76 26.49
CA LYS A 390 19.13 -27.05 26.26
C LYS A 390 19.72 -26.21 25.13
N GLY A 391 20.94 -25.76 25.31
CA GLY A 391 21.67 -24.97 24.31
C GLY A 391 22.58 -23.95 24.97
N ASP A 392 23.24 -23.13 24.14
CA ASP A 392 24.05 -22.01 24.61
C ASP A 392 23.16 -20.97 25.31
N TYR A 393 23.60 -20.44 26.44
CA TYR A 393 22.87 -19.42 27.22
C TYR A 393 21.41 -19.81 27.52
N ALA A 394 21.14 -21.12 27.75
CA ALA A 394 19.78 -21.63 27.96
C ALA A 394 19.10 -20.99 29.19
N GLU A 395 19.83 -20.72 30.28
CA GLU A 395 19.25 -20.06 31.46
C GLU A 395 18.76 -18.65 31.14
N GLU A 396 19.55 -17.88 30.40
CA GLU A 396 19.22 -16.51 30.00
C GLU A 396 18.04 -16.48 29.04
N VAL A 397 18.06 -17.34 27.98
CA VAL A 397 16.98 -17.44 26.98
C VAL A 397 15.66 -17.83 27.66
N LEU A 398 15.67 -18.86 28.52
CA LEU A 398 14.47 -19.32 29.24
C LEU A 398 13.95 -18.28 30.25
N THR A 399 14.85 -17.54 30.90
CA THR A 399 14.45 -16.47 31.83
C THR A 399 13.82 -15.31 31.07
N LEU A 400 14.42 -14.86 29.95
CA LEU A 400 13.86 -13.83 29.10
C LEU A 400 12.49 -14.26 28.52
N ASP A 401 12.36 -15.51 28.08
CA ASP A 401 11.06 -16.05 27.59
C ASP A 401 9.98 -16.02 28.67
N ARG A 402 10.33 -16.42 29.91
CA ARG A 402 9.42 -16.36 31.06
C ARG A 402 8.97 -14.92 31.37
N LEU A 403 9.91 -13.97 31.37
CA LEU A 403 9.63 -12.56 31.60
C LEU A 403 8.77 -11.99 30.46
N ALA A 404 9.08 -12.31 29.21
CA ALA A 404 8.32 -11.89 28.02
C ALA A 404 6.88 -12.42 28.07
N LYS A 405 6.67 -13.69 28.45
CA LYS A 405 5.34 -14.28 28.63
C LYS A 405 4.53 -13.54 29.70
N ALA A 406 5.15 -13.12 30.79
CA ALA A 406 4.51 -12.33 31.84
C ALA A 406 4.13 -10.92 31.34
N LEU A 407 5.03 -10.23 30.61
CA LEU A 407 4.76 -8.95 29.97
C LEU A 407 3.59 -9.05 28.97
N ARG A 408 3.62 -10.07 28.11
CA ARG A 408 2.57 -10.32 27.10
C ARG A 408 1.21 -10.57 27.75
N LYS A 409 1.15 -11.39 28.77
CA LYS A 409 -0.09 -11.67 29.53
C LYS A 409 -0.71 -10.37 30.05
N ARG A 410 0.08 -9.53 30.70
CA ARG A 410 -0.39 -8.22 31.21
C ARG A 410 -0.86 -7.30 30.09
N ARG A 411 -0.16 -7.26 28.96
CA ARG A 411 -0.56 -6.44 27.82
C ARG A 411 -1.94 -6.84 27.30
N PHE A 412 -2.25 -8.13 27.19
CA PHE A 412 -3.58 -8.61 26.81
C PHE A 412 -4.65 -8.35 27.87
N GLU A 413 -4.32 -8.48 29.14
CA GLU A 413 -5.22 -8.11 30.24
C GLU A 413 -5.59 -6.62 30.21
N HIS A 414 -4.69 -5.76 29.74
CA HIS A 414 -4.94 -4.33 29.52
C HIS A 414 -5.67 -4.02 28.20
N GLY A 415 -6.03 -5.04 27.42
CA GLY A 415 -6.85 -4.90 26.22
C GLY A 415 -6.07 -4.72 24.91
N SER A 416 -4.84 -5.20 24.81
CA SER A 416 -4.16 -5.31 23.51
C SER A 416 -4.92 -6.24 22.60
N VAL A 417 -5.00 -5.93 21.30
CA VAL A 417 -5.65 -6.77 20.29
C VAL A 417 -4.66 -7.77 19.71
N ASN A 418 -5.07 -9.02 19.58
CA ASN A 418 -4.25 -10.08 19.01
C ASN A 418 -4.66 -10.37 17.56
N PHE A 419 -3.84 -9.97 16.61
CA PHE A 419 -3.96 -10.34 15.21
C PHE A 419 -2.80 -11.27 14.84
N ASP A 420 -2.91 -12.57 15.15
CA ASP A 420 -1.96 -13.55 14.65
C ASP A 420 -2.15 -13.70 13.12
N ARG A 421 -1.10 -13.47 12.35
CA ARG A 421 -1.10 -13.65 10.90
C ARG A 421 -0.03 -14.62 10.46
N PHE A 422 -0.32 -15.38 9.42
CA PHE A 422 0.69 -16.11 8.66
C PHE A 422 1.35 -15.15 7.68
N GLU A 423 2.64 -15.20 7.59
CA GLU A 423 3.41 -14.48 6.58
C GLU A 423 3.72 -15.44 5.43
N VAL A 424 3.25 -15.11 4.23
CA VAL A 424 3.53 -15.89 3.02
C VAL A 424 4.94 -15.56 2.56
N ARG A 425 5.80 -16.57 2.44
CA ARG A 425 7.18 -16.48 1.96
C ARG A 425 7.38 -17.39 0.77
N PHE A 426 8.31 -17.02 -0.12
CA PHE A 426 8.71 -17.80 -1.27
C PHE A 426 10.12 -18.32 -1.05
N GLU A 427 10.32 -19.58 -1.38
CA GLU A 427 11.65 -20.08 -1.69
C GLU A 427 11.93 -19.76 -3.16
N ILE A 428 13.05 -19.09 -3.40
CA ILE A 428 13.46 -18.64 -4.73
C ILE A 428 14.79 -19.27 -5.11
N ASP A 429 14.98 -19.55 -6.41
CA ASP A 429 16.26 -20.02 -6.93
C ASP A 429 17.27 -18.87 -7.13
N GLU A 430 18.47 -19.19 -7.63
CA GLU A 430 19.53 -18.22 -7.89
C GLU A 430 19.15 -17.15 -8.92
N THR A 431 18.15 -17.41 -9.76
CA THR A 431 17.62 -16.43 -10.74
C THR A 431 16.51 -15.57 -10.17
N GLY A 432 16.07 -15.86 -8.94
CA GLY A 432 14.96 -15.22 -8.27
C GLY A 432 13.60 -15.81 -8.63
N HIS A 433 13.54 -16.95 -9.36
CA HIS A 433 12.28 -17.61 -9.70
C HIS A 433 11.70 -18.36 -8.48
N PRO A 434 10.38 -18.26 -8.19
CA PRO A 434 9.78 -18.90 -7.04
C PRO A 434 9.60 -20.40 -7.23
N ILE A 435 10.26 -21.20 -6.37
CA ILE A 435 10.22 -22.67 -6.40
C ILE A 435 9.06 -23.20 -5.56
N SER A 436 8.93 -22.68 -4.34
CA SER A 436 7.92 -23.12 -3.37
C SER A 436 7.37 -21.95 -2.55
N VAL A 437 6.22 -22.19 -1.90
CA VAL A 437 5.59 -21.26 -0.96
C VAL A 437 5.58 -21.89 0.42
N TYR A 438 6.00 -21.15 1.44
CA TYR A 438 5.93 -21.57 2.82
C TYR A 438 5.34 -20.50 3.73
N PHE A 439 4.88 -20.92 4.91
CA PHE A 439 4.22 -20.03 5.87
C PHE A 439 5.11 -19.84 7.09
N LYS A 440 5.47 -18.59 7.34
CA LYS A 440 6.20 -18.24 8.57
C LYS A 440 5.19 -17.98 9.68
N VAL A 441 5.31 -18.78 10.75
CA VAL A 441 4.48 -18.65 11.96
C VAL A 441 5.32 -17.99 13.04
N SER A 442 4.78 -16.97 13.71
CA SER A 442 5.42 -16.35 14.88
C SER A 442 5.34 -17.31 16.06
N LYS A 443 6.52 -17.76 16.52
CA LYS A 443 6.70 -18.64 17.69
C LYS A 443 7.12 -17.86 18.94
N ASP A 444 7.36 -18.56 20.06
CA ASP A 444 7.73 -17.95 21.34
C ASP A 444 9.02 -17.13 21.26
N ALA A 445 10.03 -17.59 20.50
CA ALA A 445 11.26 -16.82 20.28
C ALA A 445 11.01 -15.46 19.61
N ASN A 446 10.09 -15.40 18.63
CA ASN A 446 9.70 -14.14 18.00
C ASN A 446 8.98 -13.22 19.00
N LYS A 447 8.09 -13.80 19.83
CA LYS A 447 7.31 -13.07 20.84
C LYS A 447 8.18 -12.57 21.99
N LEU A 448 9.26 -13.30 22.32
CA LEU A 448 10.25 -12.88 23.30
C LEU A 448 10.88 -11.54 22.88
N VAL A 449 11.44 -11.48 21.67
CA VAL A 449 12.05 -10.25 21.15
C VAL A 449 11.01 -9.13 21.04
N GLU A 450 9.82 -9.42 20.48
CA GLU A 450 8.73 -8.46 20.34
C GLU A 450 8.38 -7.78 21.68
N GLU A 451 8.19 -8.55 22.77
CA GLU A 451 7.75 -7.98 24.05
C GLU A 451 8.82 -7.07 24.68
N PHE A 452 10.11 -7.39 24.56
CA PHE A 452 11.18 -6.51 25.02
C PHE A 452 11.31 -5.25 24.18
N MET A 453 11.14 -5.36 22.83
CA MET A 453 11.10 -4.20 21.94
C MET A 453 9.90 -3.30 22.26
N LEU A 454 8.72 -3.88 22.47
CA LEU A 454 7.52 -3.14 22.88
C LEU A 454 7.71 -2.44 24.22
N LEU A 455 8.37 -3.10 25.18
CA LEU A 455 8.68 -2.54 26.49
C LEU A 455 9.59 -1.31 26.38
N ALA A 456 10.69 -1.42 25.64
CA ALA A 456 11.63 -0.31 25.43
C ALA A 456 10.96 0.87 24.71
N ASN A 457 10.24 0.61 23.62
CA ASN A 457 9.51 1.63 22.88
C ASN A 457 8.49 2.38 23.76
N LYS A 458 7.72 1.64 24.55
CA LYS A 458 6.75 2.20 25.49
C LYS A 458 7.43 3.07 26.56
N GLN A 459 8.53 2.56 27.15
CA GLN A 459 9.22 3.27 28.22
C GLN A 459 9.82 4.58 27.73
N VAL A 460 10.53 4.57 26.60
CA VAL A 460 11.09 5.77 25.97
C VAL A 460 10.02 6.81 25.70
N ALA A 461 8.88 6.40 25.15
CA ALA A 461 7.76 7.31 24.88
C ALA A 461 7.15 7.88 26.17
N THR A 462 7.05 7.07 27.23
CA THR A 462 6.48 7.47 28.52
C THR A 462 7.36 8.50 29.22
N ASP A 463 8.68 8.29 29.25
CA ASP A 463 9.63 9.18 29.94
C ASP A 463 9.63 10.60 29.36
N ILE A 464 9.43 10.72 28.03
CA ILE A 464 9.38 12.03 27.37
C ILE A 464 7.96 12.62 27.36
N GLY A 465 6.95 11.77 27.11
CA GLY A 465 5.55 12.19 27.00
C GLY A 465 4.88 12.48 28.35
N ASN A 466 5.34 11.82 29.41
CA ASN A 466 4.86 12.02 30.77
C ASN A 466 6.04 12.18 31.78
N PRO A 467 6.80 13.27 31.65
CA PRO A 467 8.05 13.46 32.40
C PRO A 467 7.85 13.63 33.95
N GLY A 468 6.64 13.53 34.44
CA GLY A 468 6.30 13.66 35.86
C GLY A 468 6.39 15.09 36.39
N GLY A 469 5.72 15.35 37.50
CA GLY A 469 5.74 16.62 38.23
C GLY A 469 5.16 17.79 37.43
N ARG A 470 5.81 18.99 37.54
CA ARG A 470 5.41 20.22 36.82
C ARG A 470 6.06 20.37 35.45
N LYS A 471 6.83 19.40 34.97
CA LYS A 471 7.50 19.46 33.65
C LYS A 471 6.49 19.27 32.55
N LYS A 472 6.55 20.13 31.53
CA LYS A 472 5.75 19.96 30.28
C LYS A 472 6.46 18.99 29.36
N ALA A 473 5.69 18.11 28.70
CA ALA A 473 6.18 17.27 27.64
C ALA A 473 6.78 18.15 26.50
N LYS A 474 7.93 17.72 25.98
CA LYS A 474 8.57 18.35 24.83
C LYS A 474 8.04 17.69 23.53
N PRO A 475 8.08 18.38 22.35
CA PRO A 475 7.75 17.77 21.07
C PRO A 475 8.56 16.49 20.87
N PHE A 476 7.87 15.40 20.51
CA PHE A 476 8.48 14.08 20.36
C PHE A 476 7.79 13.31 19.26
N VAL A 477 8.42 12.27 18.73
CA VAL A 477 7.86 11.39 17.70
C VAL A 477 7.15 10.24 18.38
N TYR A 478 5.84 10.12 18.16
CA TYR A 478 5.03 9.00 18.63
C TYR A 478 4.63 8.12 17.45
N ARG A 479 4.51 6.82 17.70
CA ARG A 479 3.81 5.89 16.81
C ARG A 479 2.39 5.76 17.34
N ILE A 480 1.46 6.44 16.70
CA ILE A 480 0.07 6.50 17.12
C ILE A 480 -0.79 5.51 16.34
N HIS A 481 -1.81 4.99 16.99
CA HIS A 481 -2.85 4.18 16.37
C HIS A 481 -4.19 4.60 16.98
N ASP A 482 -4.97 5.35 16.22
CA ASP A 482 -6.23 5.91 16.67
C ASP A 482 -7.31 4.84 16.86
N ASN A 483 -8.42 5.22 17.47
CA ASN A 483 -9.58 4.35 17.64
C ASN A 483 -10.07 3.81 16.29
N PRO A 484 -10.70 2.63 16.27
CA PRO A 484 -11.38 2.12 15.08
C PRO A 484 -12.44 3.09 14.57
N ASP A 485 -12.67 3.08 13.26
CA ASP A 485 -13.77 3.80 12.64
C ASP A 485 -15.12 3.27 13.19
N PRO A 486 -15.97 4.11 13.81
CA PRO A 486 -17.19 3.66 14.47
C PRO A 486 -18.19 2.97 13.52
N ASP A 487 -18.32 3.48 12.30
CA ASP A 487 -19.27 2.95 11.31
C ASP A 487 -18.80 1.60 10.79
N ARG A 488 -17.51 1.48 10.49
CA ARG A 488 -16.90 0.20 10.07
C ARG A 488 -16.96 -0.84 11.20
N MET A 489 -16.71 -0.42 12.43
CA MET A 489 -16.77 -1.29 13.60
C MET A 489 -18.20 -1.79 13.86
N THR A 490 -19.21 -0.94 13.66
CA THR A 490 -20.62 -1.30 13.78
C THR A 490 -21.02 -2.30 12.69
N ASN A 491 -20.67 -2.02 11.43
CA ASN A 491 -20.93 -2.96 10.33
C ASN A 491 -20.23 -4.31 10.54
N PHE A 492 -18.98 -4.30 10.98
CA PHE A 492 -18.26 -5.51 11.34
C PHE A 492 -18.98 -6.31 12.44
N ALA A 493 -19.44 -5.65 13.52
CA ALA A 493 -20.16 -6.30 14.61
C ALA A 493 -21.50 -6.92 14.15
N GLU A 494 -22.23 -6.25 13.24
CA GLU A 494 -23.45 -6.80 12.62
C GLU A 494 -23.15 -8.08 11.83
N ILE A 495 -22.07 -8.07 11.03
CA ILE A 495 -21.65 -9.26 10.26
C ILE A 495 -21.23 -10.38 11.21
N ALA A 496 -20.40 -10.11 12.22
CA ALA A 496 -19.98 -11.09 13.20
C ALA A 496 -21.18 -11.71 13.95
N ASN A 497 -22.19 -10.92 14.25
CA ASN A 497 -23.40 -11.39 14.93
C ASN A 497 -24.22 -12.38 14.06
N ARG A 498 -24.21 -12.27 12.73
CA ARG A 498 -24.85 -13.24 11.83
C ARG A 498 -24.21 -14.64 11.92
N PHE A 499 -22.91 -14.68 12.23
CA PHE A 499 -22.19 -15.94 12.52
C PHE A 499 -22.27 -16.36 14.00
N GLY A 500 -23.04 -15.65 14.82
CA GLY A 500 -23.25 -15.98 16.24
C GLY A 500 -22.21 -15.40 17.19
N TYR A 501 -21.31 -14.51 16.70
CA TYR A 501 -20.29 -13.87 17.52
C TYR A 501 -20.72 -12.47 17.96
N LYS A 502 -20.64 -12.22 19.26
CA LYS A 502 -20.97 -10.91 19.84
C LYS A 502 -19.72 -10.06 20.03
N VAL A 503 -19.61 -8.98 19.28
CA VAL A 503 -18.55 -7.97 19.41
C VAL A 503 -19.16 -6.68 19.95
N ARG A 504 -18.53 -6.12 20.99
CA ARG A 504 -18.94 -4.82 21.55
C ARG A 504 -18.37 -3.69 20.69
N THR A 505 -19.19 -2.68 20.41
CA THR A 505 -18.80 -1.49 19.66
C THR A 505 -18.78 -0.23 20.52
N THR A 506 -19.31 -0.31 21.75
CA THR A 506 -19.39 0.78 22.71
C THR A 506 -18.91 0.35 24.10
N GLY A 507 -18.43 1.29 24.90
CA GLY A 507 -17.94 1.05 26.25
C GLY A 507 -16.45 1.38 26.40
N LYS A 508 -15.82 0.80 27.43
CA LYS A 508 -14.37 0.98 27.65
C LYS A 508 -13.58 0.25 26.57
N ARG A 509 -12.44 0.82 26.13
CA ARG A 509 -11.50 0.22 25.18
C ARG A 509 -11.17 -1.25 25.53
N THR A 510 -10.90 -1.53 26.79
CA THR A 510 -10.61 -2.89 27.29
C THR A 510 -11.75 -3.87 27.03
N ASP A 511 -13.02 -3.46 27.23
CA ASP A 511 -14.17 -4.33 27.03
C ASP A 511 -14.41 -4.61 25.56
N ILE A 512 -14.25 -3.59 24.70
CA ILE A 512 -14.35 -3.71 23.25
C ILE A 512 -13.29 -4.69 22.74
N ASN A 513 -12.01 -4.45 23.11
CA ASN A 513 -10.89 -5.25 22.63
C ASN A 513 -10.93 -6.69 23.17
N ASN A 514 -11.36 -6.90 24.43
CA ASN A 514 -11.54 -8.25 24.98
C ASN A 514 -12.65 -9.01 24.26
N SER A 515 -13.76 -8.34 23.87
CA SER A 515 -14.82 -8.97 23.08
C SER A 515 -14.32 -9.35 21.67
N LEU A 516 -13.48 -8.49 21.07
CA LEU A 516 -12.85 -8.76 19.77
C LEU A 516 -11.87 -9.94 19.84
N ASN A 517 -10.96 -9.94 20.85
CA ASN A 517 -10.00 -11.01 21.07
C ASN A 517 -10.71 -12.37 21.31
N LYS A 518 -11.80 -12.35 22.08
CA LYS A 518 -12.62 -13.55 22.30
C LYS A 518 -13.25 -14.06 21.00
N MET A 519 -13.75 -13.15 20.16
CA MET A 519 -14.28 -13.51 18.83
C MET A 519 -13.19 -14.11 17.96
N LEU A 520 -12.01 -13.43 17.83
CA LEU A 520 -10.87 -13.89 17.03
C LEU A 520 -10.38 -15.29 17.47
N SER A 521 -10.32 -15.54 18.80
CA SER A 521 -10.00 -16.88 19.32
C SER A 521 -11.04 -17.92 18.96
N ASN A 522 -12.33 -17.57 19.00
CA ASN A 522 -13.42 -18.51 18.77
C ASN A 522 -13.63 -18.87 17.29
N VAL A 523 -13.18 -18.02 16.36
CA VAL A 523 -13.30 -18.28 14.91
C VAL A 523 -12.10 -19.07 14.37
N LYS A 524 -11.02 -19.21 15.12
CA LYS A 524 -9.81 -19.89 14.69
C LYS A 524 -10.08 -21.32 14.23
N GLY A 525 -9.65 -21.67 13.01
CA GLY A 525 -9.88 -22.95 12.38
C GLY A 525 -11.29 -23.16 11.79
N LYS A 526 -12.14 -22.12 11.78
CA LYS A 526 -13.48 -22.20 11.20
C LYS A 526 -13.54 -21.53 9.81
N PRO A 527 -14.54 -21.86 8.98
CA PRO A 527 -14.68 -21.31 7.63
C PRO A 527 -14.73 -19.78 7.59
N GLU A 528 -15.37 -19.16 8.59
CA GLU A 528 -15.54 -17.73 8.71
C GLU A 528 -14.30 -16.97 9.28
N GLU A 529 -13.23 -17.66 9.66
CA GLU A 529 -12.04 -17.05 10.27
C GLU A 529 -11.45 -15.96 9.39
N ASN A 530 -11.23 -16.26 8.12
CA ASN A 530 -10.60 -15.30 7.18
C ASN A 530 -11.46 -14.05 7.00
N LEU A 531 -12.78 -14.23 6.78
CA LEU A 531 -13.73 -13.12 6.67
C LEU A 531 -13.70 -12.20 7.89
N LEU A 532 -13.90 -12.77 9.07
CA LEU A 532 -14.04 -11.96 10.29
C LEU A 532 -12.72 -11.31 10.68
N SER A 533 -11.58 -11.97 10.43
CA SER A 533 -10.25 -11.38 10.65
C SER A 533 -9.97 -10.22 9.71
N ILE A 534 -10.28 -10.34 8.42
CA ILE A 534 -10.12 -9.26 7.44
C ILE A 534 -11.01 -8.06 7.79
N LEU A 535 -12.28 -8.29 8.10
CA LEU A 535 -13.21 -7.21 8.45
C LEU A 535 -12.81 -6.51 9.76
N ALA A 536 -12.36 -7.26 10.76
CA ALA A 536 -11.85 -6.71 12.01
C ALA A 536 -10.66 -5.77 11.74
N ILE A 537 -9.71 -6.18 10.89
CA ILE A 537 -8.56 -5.36 10.53
C ILE A 537 -8.96 -4.12 9.73
N ARG A 538 -9.89 -4.27 8.77
CA ARG A 538 -10.39 -3.13 7.96
C ARG A 538 -11.17 -2.10 8.77
N SER A 539 -11.69 -2.47 9.93
CA SER A 539 -12.33 -1.54 10.87
C SER A 539 -11.33 -0.71 11.66
N MET A 540 -10.05 -1.13 11.74
CA MET A 540 -9.01 -0.42 12.47
C MET A 540 -8.47 0.77 11.68
N SER A 541 -8.10 1.82 12.40
CA SER A 541 -7.32 2.93 11.86
C SER A 541 -5.91 2.46 11.47
N LYS A 542 -5.19 3.25 10.65
CA LYS A 542 -3.78 2.97 10.36
C LYS A 542 -2.90 3.58 11.43
N ALA A 543 -1.86 2.87 11.84
CA ALA A 543 -0.82 3.45 12.67
C ALA A 543 0.05 4.40 11.83
N VAL A 544 0.39 5.57 12.38
CA VAL A 544 1.20 6.61 11.73
C VAL A 544 2.18 7.24 12.72
N TYR A 545 3.18 7.96 12.24
CA TYR A 545 4.02 8.80 13.08
C TYR A 545 3.40 10.19 13.22
N SER A 546 3.45 10.77 14.44
CA SER A 546 2.96 12.12 14.72
C SER A 546 3.58 12.68 15.98
N THR A 547 3.62 14.00 16.06
CA THR A 547 3.99 14.71 17.31
C THR A 547 2.80 14.87 18.27
N VAL A 548 1.59 14.48 17.84
CA VAL A 548 0.36 14.50 18.65
C VAL A 548 0.11 13.10 19.18
N ASN A 549 0.30 12.91 20.48
CA ASN A 549 0.05 11.61 21.09
C ASN A 549 -1.44 11.38 21.32
N VAL A 550 -2.01 10.36 20.69
CA VAL A 550 -3.36 9.83 20.94
C VAL A 550 -3.32 8.40 21.52
N GLY A 551 -2.11 7.90 21.80
CA GLY A 551 -1.86 6.53 22.23
C GLY A 551 -1.84 5.53 21.05
N HIS A 552 -1.72 4.25 21.37
CA HIS A 552 -1.72 3.17 20.40
C HIS A 552 -2.82 2.17 20.73
N TYR A 553 -3.97 2.30 20.04
CA TYR A 553 -5.18 1.51 20.31
C TYR A 553 -4.92 0.00 20.31
N GLY A 554 -4.31 -0.54 19.24
CA GLY A 554 -4.09 -1.97 19.07
C GLY A 554 -3.18 -2.58 20.16
N LEU A 555 -2.18 -1.82 20.67
CA LEU A 555 -1.27 -2.25 21.73
C LEU A 555 -1.79 -1.93 23.13
N ALA A 556 -2.86 -1.15 23.25
CA ALA A 556 -3.41 -0.64 24.48
C ALA A 556 -2.39 0.20 25.31
N PHE A 557 -1.51 0.94 24.62
CA PHE A 557 -0.54 1.83 25.24
C PHE A 557 -0.98 3.29 25.13
N ASP A 558 -0.80 4.05 26.23
CA ASP A 558 -1.08 5.48 26.25
C ASP A 558 0.06 6.32 25.65
N TYR A 559 1.29 5.79 25.69
CA TYR A 559 2.48 6.36 25.07
C TYR A 559 3.22 5.26 24.32
N TYR A 560 3.54 5.49 23.05
CA TYR A 560 4.29 4.55 22.26
C TYR A 560 5.08 5.28 21.17
N THR A 561 6.30 4.82 20.94
CA THR A 561 7.18 5.30 19.87
C THR A 561 7.89 4.11 19.22
N HIS A 562 8.62 4.37 18.15
CA HIS A 562 9.61 3.46 17.61
C HIS A 562 11.01 3.97 17.98
N PHE A 563 11.77 3.12 18.66
CA PHE A 563 13.14 3.40 19.12
C PHE A 563 14.09 2.27 18.74
N THR A 564 13.56 1.08 18.45
CA THR A 564 14.29 -0.18 18.46
C THR A 564 14.86 -0.61 17.09
N SER A 565 14.71 0.20 16.02
CA SER A 565 15.23 -0.19 14.71
C SER A 565 15.76 0.99 13.88
N PRO A 566 16.79 1.72 14.35
CA PRO A 566 17.32 2.92 13.68
C PRO A 566 18.12 2.63 12.40
N ILE A 567 18.57 1.39 12.18
CA ILE A 567 19.25 1.00 10.94
C ILE A 567 18.28 1.05 9.75
N ARG A 568 17.01 0.70 9.98
CA ARG A 568 16.00 0.51 8.93
C ARG A 568 14.80 1.45 9.01
N ARG A 569 14.69 2.33 10.03
CA ARG A 569 13.61 3.31 10.16
C ARG A 569 14.16 4.66 10.61
N TYR A 570 13.92 5.70 9.81
CA TYR A 570 14.36 7.06 10.13
C TYR A 570 13.67 7.65 11.39
N PRO A 571 12.37 7.41 11.65
CA PRO A 571 11.75 7.85 12.90
C PRO A 571 12.47 7.39 14.16
N ASP A 572 13.06 6.20 14.18
CA ASP A 572 13.87 5.70 15.30
C ASP A 572 15.14 6.54 15.48
N MET A 573 15.81 6.93 14.39
CA MET A 573 16.94 7.89 14.45
C MET A 573 16.50 9.24 15.00
N MET A 574 15.34 9.75 14.57
CA MET A 574 14.77 11.00 15.11
C MET A 574 14.54 10.87 16.63
N VAL A 575 13.97 9.75 17.08
CA VAL A 575 13.73 9.45 18.49
C VAL A 575 15.05 9.41 19.27
N HIS A 576 16.09 8.71 18.76
CA HIS A 576 17.42 8.67 19.37
C HIS A 576 18.01 10.06 19.57
N ARG A 577 17.94 10.92 18.55
CA ARG A 577 18.44 12.31 18.61
C ARG A 577 17.67 13.18 19.60
N LEU A 578 16.34 13.06 19.60
CA LEU A 578 15.48 13.80 20.54
C LEU A 578 15.71 13.36 21.98
N LEU A 579 15.82 12.05 22.19
CA LEU A 579 16.08 11.45 23.49
C LEU A 579 17.42 11.91 24.04
N ASP A 580 18.50 11.82 23.26
CA ASP A 580 19.83 12.31 23.63
C ASP A 580 19.80 13.80 24.00
N LYS A 581 19.17 14.62 23.16
CA LYS A 581 19.04 16.06 23.40
C LYS A 581 18.27 16.36 24.70
N TYR A 582 17.19 15.63 24.95
CA TYR A 582 16.32 15.95 26.08
C TYR A 582 16.82 15.40 27.43
N LEU A 583 17.46 14.25 27.44
CA LEU A 583 18.15 13.70 28.61
C LEU A 583 19.32 14.59 29.05
N ASN A 584 20.02 15.23 28.09
CA ASN A 584 21.08 16.19 28.34
C ASN A 584 20.59 17.64 28.59
N GLY A 585 19.30 17.84 28.87
CA GLY A 585 18.72 19.14 29.24
C GLY A 585 18.48 20.10 28.06
N GLY A 586 18.63 19.65 26.83
CA GLY A 586 18.44 20.46 25.62
C GLY A 586 17.03 21.05 25.45
N ARG A 587 16.93 22.14 24.71
CA ARG A 587 15.66 22.85 24.45
C ARG A 587 14.75 22.06 23.52
N ALA A 588 13.42 22.32 23.63
CA ALA A 588 12.42 21.80 22.71
C ALA A 588 12.75 22.17 21.24
N VAL A 589 12.45 21.22 20.34
CA VAL A 589 12.58 21.42 18.88
C VAL A 589 11.33 22.07 18.30
N ASN A 590 11.40 22.53 17.04
CA ASN A 590 10.23 23.02 16.31
C ASN A 590 9.28 21.84 16.02
N ARG A 591 8.04 21.95 16.52
CA ARG A 591 7.05 20.91 16.39
C ARG A 591 6.54 20.73 14.95
N GLU A 592 6.37 21.82 14.22
CA GLU A 592 5.82 21.80 12.85
C GLU A 592 6.79 21.08 11.89
N LYS A 593 8.09 21.41 12.02
CA LYS A 593 9.13 20.72 11.24
C LYS A 593 9.13 19.23 11.56
N LEU A 594 9.09 18.87 12.86
CA LEU A 594 9.08 17.47 13.29
C LEU A 594 7.83 16.73 12.79
N GLU A 595 6.64 17.40 12.74
CA GLU A 595 5.41 16.81 12.22
C GLU A 595 5.50 16.55 10.72
N THR A 596 6.15 17.46 9.95
CA THR A 596 6.43 17.25 8.53
C THR A 596 7.29 16.01 8.29
N GLU A 597 8.34 15.81 9.09
CA GLU A 597 9.20 14.63 9.03
C GLU A 597 8.43 13.34 9.42
N CYS A 598 7.54 13.40 10.41
CA CYS A 598 6.64 12.30 10.80
C CYS A 598 5.70 11.90 9.66
N LYS A 599 5.08 12.88 9.00
CA LYS A 599 4.19 12.65 7.87
C LYS A 599 4.95 12.02 6.70
N HIS A 600 6.11 12.58 6.33
CA HIS A 600 6.96 12.01 5.29
C HIS A 600 7.32 10.55 5.59
N SER A 601 7.73 10.25 6.82
CA SER A 601 8.07 8.89 7.23
C SER A 601 6.88 7.92 7.13
N SER A 602 5.68 8.38 7.47
CA SER A 602 4.45 7.58 7.36
C SER A 602 4.06 7.32 5.91
N ASP A 603 4.22 8.33 5.03
CA ASP A 603 3.95 8.21 3.61
C ASP A 603 4.93 7.22 2.94
N MET A 604 6.23 7.31 3.27
CA MET A 604 7.26 6.40 2.75
C MET A 604 7.07 4.97 3.24
N GLU A 605 6.68 4.76 4.51
CA GLU A 605 6.32 3.44 5.04
C GLU A 605 5.15 2.82 4.25
N GLN A 606 4.13 3.62 3.91
CA GLN A 606 2.99 3.14 3.12
C GLN A 606 3.41 2.76 1.69
N LEU A 607 4.31 3.54 1.07
CA LEU A 607 4.85 3.23 -0.27
C LEU A 607 5.70 1.96 -0.22
N ALA A 608 6.56 1.80 0.79
CA ALA A 608 7.36 0.60 1.01
C ALA A 608 6.48 -0.65 1.18
N ALA A 609 5.43 -0.58 2.02
CA ALA A 609 4.48 -1.67 2.20
C ALA A 609 3.67 -1.99 0.92
N ASN A 610 3.42 -0.99 0.06
CA ASN A 610 2.78 -1.21 -1.23
C ASN A 610 3.73 -1.94 -2.20
N ALA A 611 5.01 -1.55 -2.24
CA ALA A 611 6.02 -2.19 -3.06
C ALA A 611 6.27 -3.65 -2.62
N GLU A 612 6.34 -3.92 -1.32
CA GLU A 612 6.42 -5.28 -0.76
C GLU A 612 5.24 -6.14 -1.24
N ARG A 613 4.00 -5.66 -1.08
CA ARG A 613 2.81 -6.37 -1.56
C ARG A 613 2.81 -6.59 -3.07
N ALA A 614 3.29 -5.61 -3.85
CA ALA A 614 3.40 -5.74 -5.29
C ALA A 614 4.44 -6.79 -5.69
N SER A 615 5.58 -6.90 -4.96
CA SER A 615 6.58 -7.93 -5.19
C SER A 615 6.07 -9.33 -4.84
N ILE A 616 5.36 -9.47 -3.72
CA ILE A 616 4.67 -10.72 -3.33
C ILE A 616 3.67 -11.12 -4.43
N LYS A 617 2.84 -10.17 -4.89
CA LYS A 617 1.86 -10.44 -5.94
C LYS A 617 2.51 -10.83 -7.26
N TYR A 618 3.60 -10.16 -7.64
CA TYR A 618 4.38 -10.55 -8.82
C TYR A 618 4.87 -12.00 -8.72
N LYS A 619 5.47 -12.37 -7.58
CA LYS A 619 5.97 -13.74 -7.33
C LYS A 619 4.83 -14.77 -7.25
N GLN A 620 3.66 -14.41 -6.72
CA GLN A 620 2.48 -15.27 -6.78
C GLN A 620 2.05 -15.56 -8.23
N VAL A 621 1.99 -14.52 -9.08
CA VAL A 621 1.62 -14.68 -10.48
C VAL A 621 2.66 -15.48 -11.25
N GLU A 622 3.96 -15.24 -10.97
CA GLU A 622 5.07 -16.01 -11.56
C GLU A 622 4.99 -17.49 -11.17
N PHE A 623 4.82 -17.80 -9.88
CA PHE A 623 4.64 -19.16 -9.38
C PHE A 623 3.43 -19.88 -9.98
N MET A 624 2.32 -19.18 -10.15
CA MET A 624 1.10 -19.74 -10.72
C MET A 624 1.11 -19.81 -12.24
N LYS A 625 1.98 -19.08 -12.93
CA LYS A 625 2.17 -19.14 -14.39
C LYS A 625 2.60 -20.53 -14.84
N ASP A 626 3.46 -21.20 -14.07
CA ASP A 626 3.92 -22.56 -14.36
C ASP A 626 2.87 -23.63 -14.03
N ARG A 627 1.74 -23.21 -13.45
CA ARG A 627 0.63 -24.05 -12.98
C ARG A 627 -0.68 -23.77 -13.70
N LEU A 628 -0.61 -23.19 -14.90
CA LEU A 628 -1.78 -22.93 -15.74
C LEU A 628 -2.55 -24.22 -16.02
N GLY A 629 -3.87 -24.18 -15.87
CA GLY A 629 -4.78 -25.34 -16.03
C GLY A 629 -4.89 -26.24 -14.81
N GLN A 630 -4.07 -26.09 -13.78
CA GLN A 630 -4.20 -26.86 -12.55
C GLN A 630 -5.41 -26.41 -11.73
N ILE A 631 -5.96 -27.32 -10.94
CA ILE A 631 -7.16 -27.13 -10.13
C ILE A 631 -6.77 -27.09 -8.66
N TYR A 632 -7.37 -26.16 -7.93
CA TYR A 632 -7.13 -25.94 -6.50
C TYR A 632 -8.43 -25.70 -5.75
N GLU A 633 -8.46 -26.08 -4.48
CA GLU A 633 -9.48 -25.64 -3.54
C GLU A 633 -9.05 -24.29 -2.95
N GLY A 634 -10.04 -23.42 -2.73
CA GLY A 634 -9.79 -22.09 -2.17
C GLY A 634 -11.02 -21.51 -1.49
N SER A 635 -10.83 -20.35 -0.90
CA SER A 635 -11.88 -19.62 -0.19
C SER A 635 -12.02 -18.21 -0.78
N VAL A 636 -13.25 -17.72 -0.87
CA VAL A 636 -13.52 -16.34 -1.30
C VAL A 636 -12.93 -15.37 -0.29
N SER A 637 -11.88 -14.63 -0.69
CA SER A 637 -11.15 -13.65 0.12
C SER A 637 -11.64 -12.21 -0.10
N GLY A 638 -12.33 -11.97 -1.23
CA GLY A 638 -12.84 -10.66 -1.58
C GLY A 638 -13.97 -10.73 -2.58
N VAL A 639 -14.89 -9.76 -2.49
CA VAL A 639 -15.99 -9.60 -3.45
C VAL A 639 -16.05 -8.15 -3.90
N THR A 640 -16.13 -7.94 -5.20
CA THR A 640 -16.18 -6.61 -5.82
C THR A 640 -17.17 -6.59 -6.99
N GLU A 641 -17.44 -5.40 -7.53
CA GLU A 641 -18.24 -5.26 -8.77
C GLU A 641 -17.65 -5.97 -10.00
N TRP A 642 -16.32 -6.26 -9.96
CA TRP A 642 -15.58 -6.90 -11.05
C TRP A 642 -15.57 -8.42 -11.00
N GLY A 643 -15.83 -9.00 -9.83
CA GLY A 643 -15.78 -10.43 -9.58
C GLY A 643 -15.42 -10.80 -8.16
N ILE A 644 -15.15 -12.07 -7.96
CA ILE A 644 -14.76 -12.64 -6.67
C ILE A 644 -13.26 -12.94 -6.66
N TYR A 645 -12.60 -12.60 -5.56
CA TYR A 645 -11.22 -12.99 -5.29
C TYR A 645 -11.24 -14.29 -4.51
N VAL A 646 -10.40 -15.22 -4.92
CA VAL A 646 -10.26 -16.53 -4.28
C VAL A 646 -8.82 -16.70 -3.83
N GLU A 647 -8.63 -16.99 -2.55
CA GLU A 647 -7.34 -17.38 -1.96
C GLU A 647 -7.26 -18.90 -1.93
N LEU A 648 -6.22 -19.47 -2.55
CA LEU A 648 -6.00 -20.91 -2.58
C LEU A 648 -5.60 -21.43 -1.19
N ASP A 649 -6.12 -22.58 -0.79
CA ASP A 649 -5.86 -23.12 0.55
C ASP A 649 -4.42 -23.60 0.70
N GLU A 650 -3.83 -24.16 -0.36
CA GLU A 650 -2.51 -24.79 -0.36
C GLU A 650 -1.37 -23.79 -0.28
N ASN A 651 -1.42 -22.70 -1.07
CA ASN A 651 -0.29 -21.80 -1.27
C ASN A 651 -0.64 -20.32 -1.02
N LYS A 652 -1.88 -20.03 -0.61
CA LYS A 652 -2.39 -18.67 -0.33
C LYS A 652 -2.23 -17.68 -1.49
N CYS A 653 -2.02 -18.19 -2.70
CA CYS A 653 -2.07 -17.33 -3.88
C CYS A 653 -3.51 -16.87 -4.12
N GLU A 654 -3.68 -15.57 -4.32
CA GLU A 654 -4.98 -14.98 -4.56
C GLU A 654 -5.17 -14.66 -6.05
N GLY A 655 -6.28 -15.06 -6.62
CA GLY A 655 -6.66 -14.73 -8.00
C GLY A 655 -8.11 -14.26 -8.07
N MET A 656 -8.50 -13.68 -9.20
CA MET A 656 -9.85 -13.19 -9.44
C MET A 656 -10.61 -14.13 -10.37
N VAL A 657 -11.84 -14.45 -10.03
CA VAL A 657 -12.83 -14.97 -10.99
C VAL A 657 -13.63 -13.76 -11.47
N PRO A 658 -13.46 -13.34 -12.73
CA PRO A 658 -14.18 -12.19 -13.26
C PRO A 658 -15.69 -12.45 -13.28
N ILE A 659 -16.50 -11.43 -12.97
CA ILE A 659 -17.96 -11.55 -12.98
C ILE A 659 -18.52 -11.99 -14.32
N ARG A 660 -17.84 -11.64 -15.43
CA ARG A 660 -18.21 -12.04 -16.80
C ARG A 660 -18.01 -13.54 -17.08
N ASP A 661 -17.18 -14.20 -16.26
CA ASP A 661 -16.84 -15.62 -16.40
C ASP A 661 -17.72 -16.49 -15.46
N LEU A 662 -18.65 -15.87 -14.72
CA LEU A 662 -19.71 -16.51 -13.96
C LEU A 662 -20.91 -16.76 -14.91
N ASP A 663 -20.87 -17.89 -15.65
CA ASP A 663 -21.79 -18.15 -16.76
C ASP A 663 -23.20 -18.62 -16.33
N ASP A 664 -23.40 -18.91 -15.05
CA ASP A 664 -24.61 -19.55 -14.56
C ASP A 664 -25.76 -18.58 -14.27
N ASP A 665 -25.50 -17.29 -14.03
CA ASP A 665 -26.49 -16.23 -13.80
C ASP A 665 -25.92 -14.83 -14.10
N TYR A 666 -26.76 -13.79 -14.01
CA TYR A 666 -26.36 -12.39 -13.95
C TYR A 666 -26.21 -11.96 -12.50
N TYR A 667 -25.00 -11.57 -12.12
CA TYR A 667 -24.67 -11.21 -10.75
C TYR A 667 -24.66 -9.70 -10.54
N GLU A 668 -25.19 -9.26 -9.39
CA GLU A 668 -25.15 -7.88 -8.90
C GLU A 668 -24.35 -7.84 -7.61
N PHE A 669 -23.51 -6.79 -7.48
CA PHE A 669 -22.71 -6.59 -6.29
C PHE A 669 -23.54 -5.87 -5.20
N ASP A 670 -23.61 -6.48 -4.03
CA ASP A 670 -24.15 -5.89 -2.81
C ASP A 670 -22.97 -5.42 -1.93
N GLU A 671 -22.65 -4.12 -2.01
CA GLU A 671 -21.54 -3.50 -1.28
C GLU A 671 -21.73 -3.62 0.24
N LYS A 672 -22.97 -3.52 0.73
CA LYS A 672 -23.29 -3.58 2.17
C LYS A 672 -23.02 -4.96 2.78
N ASN A 673 -23.27 -6.02 2.02
CA ASN A 673 -23.13 -7.39 2.47
C ASN A 673 -21.87 -8.08 1.94
N TYR A 674 -21.06 -7.38 1.13
CA TYR A 674 -19.83 -7.92 0.48
C TYR A 674 -20.10 -9.23 -0.27
N CYS A 675 -21.15 -9.28 -1.10
CA CYS A 675 -21.53 -10.46 -1.84
C CYS A 675 -21.98 -10.15 -3.28
N LEU A 676 -21.92 -11.16 -4.16
CA LEU A 676 -22.53 -11.15 -5.47
C LEU A 676 -23.83 -11.97 -5.42
N ILE A 677 -24.94 -11.39 -5.86
CA ILE A 677 -26.27 -12.03 -5.83
C ILE A 677 -26.76 -12.26 -7.26
N GLY A 678 -26.99 -13.50 -7.62
CA GLY A 678 -27.56 -13.90 -8.91
C GLY A 678 -29.01 -13.44 -9.07
N ARG A 679 -29.33 -12.81 -10.19
CA ARG A 679 -30.69 -12.28 -10.45
C ARG A 679 -31.76 -13.36 -10.57
N ARG A 680 -31.45 -14.46 -11.28
CA ARG A 680 -32.39 -15.53 -11.59
C ARG A 680 -32.37 -16.66 -10.59
N LYS A 681 -31.17 -17.27 -10.39
CA LYS A 681 -31.01 -18.43 -9.52
C LYS A 681 -30.92 -18.07 -8.03
N LYS A 682 -30.72 -16.78 -7.72
CA LYS A 682 -30.52 -16.29 -6.35
C LYS A 682 -29.30 -16.91 -5.65
N HIS A 683 -28.38 -17.50 -6.43
CA HIS A 683 -27.13 -17.98 -5.88
C HIS A 683 -26.31 -16.78 -5.38
N VAL A 684 -25.69 -16.94 -4.22
CA VAL A 684 -24.92 -15.88 -3.57
C VAL A 684 -23.48 -16.36 -3.44
N TYR A 685 -22.53 -15.56 -3.93
CA TYR A 685 -21.12 -15.71 -3.59
C TYR A 685 -20.75 -14.66 -2.54
N GLN A 686 -20.28 -15.12 -1.40
CA GLN A 686 -19.91 -14.29 -0.26
C GLN A 686 -18.53 -14.65 0.26
N LEU A 687 -17.97 -13.75 1.07
CA LEU A 687 -16.67 -13.96 1.71
C LEU A 687 -16.71 -15.26 2.54
N GLY A 688 -15.64 -16.06 2.41
CA GLY A 688 -15.49 -17.33 3.12
C GLY A 688 -16.04 -18.56 2.40
N ASP A 689 -16.79 -18.38 1.30
CA ASP A 689 -17.31 -19.53 0.54
C ASP A 689 -16.15 -20.37 -0.02
N LYS A 690 -16.28 -21.69 0.05
CA LYS A 690 -15.34 -22.65 -0.53
C LYS A 690 -15.64 -22.88 -1.99
N LEU A 691 -14.60 -22.77 -2.82
CA LEU A 691 -14.69 -22.93 -4.27
C LEU A 691 -13.55 -23.80 -4.78
N THR A 692 -13.88 -24.62 -5.78
CA THR A 692 -12.87 -25.30 -6.61
C THR A 692 -12.63 -24.44 -7.83
N VAL A 693 -11.37 -24.02 -8.04
CA VAL A 693 -11.00 -23.11 -9.13
C VAL A 693 -9.85 -23.68 -9.95
N GLN A 694 -9.84 -23.36 -11.24
CA GLN A 694 -8.76 -23.65 -12.15
C GLN A 694 -7.98 -22.38 -12.46
N VAL A 695 -6.65 -22.47 -12.56
CA VAL A 695 -5.78 -21.37 -12.98
C VAL A 695 -6.01 -21.12 -14.46
N ALA A 696 -6.73 -20.03 -14.78
CA ALA A 696 -7.12 -19.72 -16.16
C ALA A 696 -6.11 -18.85 -16.87
N ARG A 697 -5.52 -17.85 -16.18
CA ARG A 697 -4.59 -16.91 -16.76
C ARG A 697 -3.65 -16.33 -15.70
N ALA A 698 -2.39 -16.14 -16.07
CA ALA A 698 -1.38 -15.42 -15.30
C ALA A 698 -0.74 -14.34 -16.19
N ASP A 699 -0.89 -13.07 -15.80
CA ASP A 699 -0.36 -11.90 -16.53
C ASP A 699 0.65 -11.18 -15.62
N LEU A 700 1.95 -11.42 -15.87
CA LEU A 700 3.03 -10.87 -15.07
C LEU A 700 3.09 -9.34 -15.13
N ASN A 701 2.89 -8.75 -16.32
CA ASN A 701 2.97 -7.30 -16.50
C ASN A 701 1.89 -6.57 -15.70
N LYS A 702 0.69 -7.14 -15.65
CA LYS A 702 -0.43 -6.59 -14.88
C LYS A 702 -0.46 -7.08 -13.44
N LYS A 703 0.44 -7.99 -13.06
CA LYS A 703 0.45 -8.67 -11.76
C LYS A 703 -0.92 -9.26 -11.44
N GLN A 704 -1.57 -9.90 -12.45
CA GLN A 704 -2.95 -10.37 -12.37
C GLN A 704 -3.01 -11.88 -12.58
N LEU A 705 -3.77 -12.54 -11.70
CA LEU A 705 -4.06 -13.96 -11.73
C LEU A 705 -5.57 -14.13 -11.84
N ASP A 706 -6.02 -14.77 -12.93
CA ASP A 706 -7.42 -15.05 -13.14
C ASP A 706 -7.70 -16.53 -12.95
N PHE A 707 -8.77 -16.83 -12.26
CA PHE A 707 -9.29 -18.17 -12.03
C PHE A 707 -10.62 -18.40 -12.75
N ALA A 708 -10.95 -19.65 -13.02
CA ALA A 708 -12.26 -20.09 -13.47
C ALA A 708 -12.84 -21.08 -12.47
N ILE A 709 -14.13 -20.96 -12.15
CA ILE A 709 -14.81 -21.92 -11.26
C ILE A 709 -14.98 -23.25 -11.98
N VAL A 710 -14.60 -24.33 -11.34
CA VAL A 710 -14.83 -25.70 -11.82
C VAL A 710 -16.16 -26.19 -11.27
N GLY A 711 -17.21 -26.18 -12.09
CA GLY A 711 -18.56 -26.65 -11.73
C GLY A 711 -18.76 -28.11 -12.08
N ASN A 712 -19.02 -28.99 -11.10
CA ASN A 712 -19.35 -30.42 -11.19
C ASN A 712 -18.20 -31.42 -11.47
N GLU A 713 -18.34 -32.65 -10.94
CA GLU A 713 -17.38 -33.76 -11.08
C GLU A 713 -17.02 -34.14 -12.52
N ALA A 714 -17.89 -33.86 -13.50
CA ALA A 714 -17.62 -34.09 -14.91
C ALA A 714 -16.54 -33.14 -15.47
N ASP A 715 -16.53 -31.87 -15.01
CA ASP A 715 -15.54 -30.87 -15.43
C ASP A 715 -14.19 -31.10 -14.73
N LYS A 716 -14.22 -31.61 -13.48
CA LYS A 716 -12.99 -32.06 -12.76
C LYS A 716 -12.27 -33.19 -13.51
N LYS A 717 -13.01 -34.17 -14.07
CA LYS A 717 -12.43 -35.25 -14.86
C LYS A 717 -11.90 -34.79 -16.22
N ALA A 718 -12.56 -33.86 -16.88
CA ALA A 718 -12.12 -33.32 -18.17
C ALA A 718 -10.83 -32.49 -18.03
N ALA A 719 -10.70 -31.70 -16.96
CA ALA A 719 -9.53 -30.92 -16.68
C ALA A 719 -8.32 -31.79 -16.25
N ALA A 720 -8.54 -32.82 -15.41
CA ALA A 720 -7.51 -33.78 -15.02
C ALA A 720 -6.98 -34.61 -16.18
N THR A 721 -7.79 -34.85 -17.23
CA THR A 721 -7.39 -35.62 -18.42
C THR A 721 -6.55 -34.77 -19.39
N SER A 722 -6.68 -33.44 -19.36
CA SER A 722 -5.91 -32.53 -20.22
C SER A 722 -4.47 -32.32 -19.75
N VAL A 723 -4.17 -32.55 -18.47
CA VAL A 723 -2.82 -32.39 -17.87
C VAL A 723 -1.91 -33.58 -18.16
N ASN A 724 -2.46 -34.76 -18.52
CA ASN A 724 -1.70 -35.99 -18.74
C ASN A 724 -1.29 -36.26 -20.20
N LYS A 725 -1.42 -35.30 -21.11
CA LYS A 725 -0.90 -35.42 -22.48
C LYS A 725 -0.05 -34.21 -22.82
N GLU A 726 1.25 -34.51 -22.92
CA GLU A 726 2.34 -33.71 -23.49
C GLU A 726 1.98 -32.41 -24.22
N GLY A 727 2.46 -31.31 -23.67
CA GLY A 727 3.15 -30.22 -24.36
C GLY A 727 2.58 -29.58 -25.63
N ASP A 728 1.25 -29.51 -25.89
CA ASP A 728 0.73 -28.67 -26.97
C ASP A 728 -0.57 -27.98 -26.55
N VAL A 729 -0.46 -26.68 -26.23
CA VAL A 729 -1.59 -25.80 -25.90
C VAL A 729 -2.36 -25.46 -27.20
N VAL A 730 -3.33 -26.28 -27.57
CA VAL A 730 -4.34 -25.92 -28.56
C VAL A 730 -5.51 -25.24 -27.86
N SER A 731 -5.63 -23.92 -28.06
CA SER A 731 -6.71 -23.10 -27.50
C SER A 731 -8.10 -23.65 -27.87
N THR A 732 -8.88 -24.01 -26.85
CA THR A 732 -10.28 -24.47 -26.96
C THR A 732 -11.27 -23.38 -27.41
N ALA A 733 -10.79 -22.19 -27.80
CA ALA A 733 -11.64 -21.09 -28.29
C ALA A 733 -12.20 -21.26 -29.71
N LYS A 734 -11.91 -22.36 -30.41
CA LYS A 734 -12.39 -22.59 -31.81
C LYS A 734 -13.53 -23.59 -31.95
N LYS A 735 -14.03 -24.22 -30.89
CA LYS A 735 -15.11 -25.23 -30.99
C LYS A 735 -16.55 -24.72 -30.86
N SER A 736 -16.77 -23.51 -30.40
CA SER A 736 -18.13 -22.96 -30.23
C SER A 736 -18.73 -22.33 -31.51
N LYS A 737 -17.90 -22.02 -32.53
CA LYS A 737 -18.38 -21.42 -33.81
C LYS A 737 -18.83 -22.41 -34.89
N LYS A 738 -18.58 -23.71 -34.72
CA LYS A 738 -18.96 -24.72 -35.74
C LYS A 738 -20.33 -25.38 -35.52
N LYS A 739 -20.98 -25.14 -34.36
CA LYS A 739 -22.33 -25.69 -34.10
C LYS A 739 -23.50 -24.78 -34.51
N SER A 740 -23.23 -23.52 -34.84
CA SER A 740 -24.29 -22.60 -35.33
C SER A 740 -24.53 -22.63 -36.84
N ASP A 741 -23.55 -23.10 -37.61
CA ASP A 741 -23.70 -23.12 -39.09
C ASP A 741 -24.33 -24.41 -39.63
N SER A 742 -24.35 -25.50 -38.90
CA SER A 742 -25.02 -26.76 -39.31
C SER A 742 -26.55 -26.74 -39.18
N ARG A 743 -27.11 -25.76 -38.41
CA ARG A 743 -28.59 -25.61 -38.27
C ARG A 743 -29.24 -24.67 -39.31
N LYS A 744 -28.45 -23.96 -40.16
CA LYS A 744 -28.97 -23.12 -41.25
C LYS A 744 -29.03 -23.83 -42.62
N ALA A 745 -28.32 -24.94 -42.78
CA ALA A 745 -28.33 -25.72 -44.05
C ALA A 745 -29.50 -26.69 -44.18
N SER A 746 -30.18 -27.08 -43.10
CA SER A 746 -31.29 -28.05 -43.15
C SER A 746 -32.69 -27.45 -43.31
N LYS A 747 -32.81 -26.11 -43.39
CA LYS A 747 -34.10 -25.42 -43.60
C LYS A 747 -34.35 -24.89 -45.03
N LYS A 748 -33.45 -25.18 -45.99
CA LYS A 748 -33.62 -24.76 -47.39
C LYS A 748 -33.99 -25.88 -48.39
N SER A 749 -34.16 -27.12 -47.94
CA SER A 749 -34.51 -28.24 -48.83
C SER A 749 -35.95 -28.77 -48.69
N LYS A 750 -36.89 -28.04 -48.06
CA LYS A 750 -38.32 -28.43 -47.95
C LYS A 750 -39.29 -27.34 -48.43
N LYS A 751 -38.94 -26.64 -49.52
CA LYS A 751 -39.92 -25.83 -50.28
C LYS A 751 -39.61 -25.92 -51.77
N SER A 752 -39.72 -27.09 -52.35
CA SER A 752 -40.03 -27.32 -53.75
C SER A 752 -40.40 -28.81 -53.92
N LYS A 753 -41.60 -29.11 -53.63
CA LYS A 753 -42.48 -30.11 -54.29
C LYS A 753 -43.89 -29.92 -53.74
#